data_5cadf8682031e06e26dc892717d080d3
#
_entry.id   5cadf8682031e06e26dc892717d080d3
#
_cell.length_a   1.000
_cell.length_b   1.000
_cell.length_c   1.000
_cell.angle_alpha   90.00
_cell.angle_beta   90.00
_cell.angle_gamma   90.00
#
_symmetry.space_group_name_H-M   'P 1'
#
loop_
_entity.id
_entity.type
_entity.pdbx_description
1 polymer ?
#
loop_
_entity_poly.entity_id
_entity_poly.type
_entity_poly.pdbx_seq_one_letter_code
_entity_poly.pdbx_strand_id
1 'polypeptide(L)'
;MLVNRVYYFLKPVMPWRLRLALRRWRANRRRRAFADVWPIDPRAGRTPPGWPGWPNGKRFAFILTHDVESSKGVSRVERLMNLELKHGFHSCFNFVPEGEYRTPDAVRENLNQAGFEVGVHGLEHDGKLYSSKAKFASKASRIKQYLQKWNASGFRSPLMQHRLGWLHALGVEYDTSTFDTDPFEPEPDGAGTIFPFWVPGPNGTGYVDLPYTLVQDFNLFGVLREQNIDIWKRKVDWVVEHGGMVLLNTHPDYMCFDGKQERDEFPVSLYEDFLRYVREKYEGSYWDALPREVARYYRETVPISSRNTRKKMCMVAYSPYESDNRIRRYAETLAKRGDQVDVIALSRHPSSQPVEEIDGVMVYRIQHREHNERSKWTYAWRLLCFLVRSSVAQTRLHKRNRYDVIHIHNMPDFLVFAAWFPKVTGAKLILDIHDVVPELFANKFHSRLKTAYVGLLKAIEKLSAAFVDHVIVSNHLWHKTIVARSAPEEKCSVLINHVDPEMFSRHARTRTDEKFIILFPGSLQWHQGVDLAIEAFARVKEKVPNAEFHIYCGSGGMQGELRQLVRRLGLEGSVRFIAVVPLDQMPQVIANADLGVVPKRADSFGNEAYSTKIMEFMSQGVPVVASRTKIDAFYFEEGIVHFFQSGDSQAMAKAMLDVINSNDLRESLAMRGYEYVKLHSWDQKKKEYLDLIDSLSTEIFTDVQPGDVQLAPGSMSAIPRESHMQPIADPLRQEVGALAVRLEDRSSVSSLESR
;
A
#
# COMPACT_ATOMS: atom_id res chain seq x y z
N MET A 1 1.77 -8.26 21.84
CA MET A 1 1.97 -7.40 23.03
C MET A 1 1.54 -8.06 24.35
N LEU A 2 0.28 -8.52 24.53
CA LEU A 2 -0.17 -9.08 25.84
C LEU A 2 0.67 -10.31 26.27
N VAL A 3 0.91 -11.26 25.38
CA VAL A 3 1.72 -12.46 25.64
C VAL A 3 3.16 -12.12 26.01
N ASN A 4 3.75 -11.12 25.34
CA ASN A 4 5.10 -10.67 25.67
C ASN A 4 5.12 -9.96 27.04
N ARG A 5 4.12 -9.12 27.35
CA ARG A 5 4.00 -8.48 28.67
C ARG A 5 3.87 -9.50 29.80
N VAL A 6 3.03 -10.50 29.63
CA VAL A 6 2.88 -11.62 30.60
C VAL A 6 4.19 -12.40 30.72
N TYR A 7 4.85 -12.71 29.61
CA TYR A 7 6.15 -13.40 29.62
C TYR A 7 7.22 -12.59 30.37
N TYR A 8 7.35 -11.28 30.07
CA TYR A 8 8.36 -10.41 30.74
C TYR A 8 8.02 -10.18 32.21
N PHE A 9 6.75 -10.20 32.60
CA PHE A 9 6.32 -10.16 33.99
C PHE A 9 6.72 -11.44 34.75
N LEU A 10 6.57 -12.60 34.11
CA LEU A 10 6.91 -13.89 34.71
C LEU A 10 8.40 -14.25 34.56
N LYS A 11 9.13 -13.63 33.67
CA LYS A 11 10.54 -13.89 33.37
C LYS A 11 11.46 -13.94 34.61
N PRO A 12 11.34 -13.05 35.61
CA PRO A 12 12.21 -13.09 36.79
C PRO A 12 12.02 -14.33 37.66
N VAL A 13 10.81 -14.91 37.64
CA VAL A 13 10.44 -16.07 38.50
C VAL A 13 10.69 -17.39 37.78
N MET A 14 10.83 -17.39 36.46
CA MET A 14 11.02 -18.61 35.68
C MET A 14 12.51 -19.05 35.62
N PRO A 15 12.84 -20.30 36.00
CA PRO A 15 14.20 -20.83 35.81
C PRO A 15 14.65 -20.76 34.34
N TRP A 16 15.91 -20.47 34.09
CA TRP A 16 16.49 -20.37 32.74
C TRP A 16 16.19 -21.59 31.86
N ARG A 17 16.28 -22.79 32.41
CA ARG A 17 15.99 -24.05 31.69
C ARG A 17 14.57 -24.10 31.14
N LEU A 18 13.59 -23.68 31.95
CA LEU A 18 12.18 -23.66 31.52
C LEU A 18 11.95 -22.61 30.45
N ARG A 19 12.56 -21.41 30.59
CA ARG A 19 12.51 -20.35 29.59
C ARG A 19 13.04 -20.82 28.24
N LEU A 20 14.20 -21.48 28.24
CA LEU A 20 14.83 -21.99 27.01
C LEU A 20 14.02 -23.13 26.39
N ALA A 21 13.47 -24.04 27.19
CA ALA A 21 12.60 -25.14 26.72
C ALA A 21 11.33 -24.59 26.04
N LEU A 22 10.69 -23.57 26.65
CA LEU A 22 9.52 -22.89 26.06
C LEU A 22 9.88 -22.16 24.76
N ARG A 23 11.03 -21.47 24.68
CA ARG A 23 11.52 -20.83 23.45
C ARG A 23 11.74 -21.88 22.36
N ARG A 24 12.39 -23.00 22.64
CA ARG A 24 12.63 -24.11 21.70
C ARG A 24 11.33 -24.75 21.20
N TRP A 25 10.39 -25.02 22.10
CA TRP A 25 9.07 -25.54 21.72
C TRP A 25 8.33 -24.59 20.79
N ARG A 26 8.32 -23.28 21.14
CA ARG A 26 7.72 -22.24 20.31
C ARG A 26 8.43 -22.11 18.96
N ALA A 27 9.77 -22.16 18.92
CA ALA A 27 10.56 -22.08 17.70
C ALA A 27 10.28 -23.26 16.76
N ASN A 28 10.23 -24.48 17.25
CA ASN A 28 9.88 -25.65 16.43
C ASN A 28 8.48 -25.56 15.81
N ARG A 29 7.52 -25.01 16.57
CA ARG A 29 6.17 -24.77 16.04
C ARG A 29 6.16 -23.66 14.99
N ARG A 30 6.93 -22.58 15.21
CA ARG A 30 7.09 -21.47 14.25
C ARG A 30 7.83 -21.91 12.99
N ARG A 31 8.89 -22.68 13.09
CA ARG A 31 9.63 -23.23 11.96
C ARG A 31 8.71 -23.92 10.94
N ARG A 32 7.74 -24.71 11.44
CA ARG A 32 6.73 -25.35 10.57
C ARG A 32 5.72 -24.37 9.99
N ALA A 33 5.30 -23.38 10.77
CA ALA A 33 4.30 -22.41 10.37
C ALA A 33 4.83 -21.34 9.37
N PHE A 34 6.16 -21.18 9.29
CA PHE A 34 6.85 -20.20 8.45
C PHE A 34 7.79 -20.85 7.43
N ALA A 35 7.60 -22.14 7.13
CA ALA A 35 8.47 -22.88 6.22
C ALA A 35 8.49 -22.33 4.79
N ASP A 36 7.46 -21.56 4.40
CA ASP A 36 7.30 -20.88 3.13
C ASP A 36 8.08 -19.57 3.00
N VAL A 37 8.53 -18.98 4.13
CA VAL A 37 9.22 -17.69 4.14
C VAL A 37 10.50 -17.68 4.99
N TRP A 38 10.87 -18.80 5.60
CA TRP A 38 12.09 -18.91 6.38
C TRP A 38 12.86 -20.20 6.03
N PRO A 39 14.19 -20.13 5.85
CA PRO A 39 15.08 -18.99 6.00
C PRO A 39 15.05 -18.00 4.83
N ILE A 40 14.32 -18.29 3.76
CA ILE A 40 14.25 -17.49 2.54
C ILE A 40 12.79 -17.06 2.29
N ASP A 41 12.55 -15.75 2.29
CA ASP A 41 11.33 -15.15 1.75
C ASP A 41 11.63 -14.65 0.32
N PRO A 42 11.09 -15.28 -0.74
CA PRO A 42 11.37 -14.87 -2.12
C PRO A 42 11.05 -13.39 -2.41
N ARG A 43 10.08 -12.82 -1.68
CA ARG A 43 9.68 -11.42 -1.84
C ARG A 43 10.74 -10.43 -1.34
N ALA A 44 11.57 -10.86 -0.36
CA ALA A 44 12.63 -10.02 0.19
C ALA A 44 13.79 -9.77 -0.80
N GLY A 45 13.90 -10.60 -1.84
CA GLY A 45 14.94 -10.48 -2.87
C GLY A 45 14.66 -9.45 -3.95
N ARG A 46 13.52 -8.77 -3.94
CA ARG A 46 13.19 -7.75 -4.95
C ARG A 46 14.12 -6.54 -4.83
N THR A 47 14.76 -6.21 -5.95
CA THR A 47 15.61 -5.02 -6.05
C THR A 47 14.77 -3.76 -5.84
N PRO A 48 15.15 -2.86 -4.92
CA PRO A 48 14.44 -1.60 -4.72
C PRO A 48 14.50 -0.70 -5.96
N PRO A 49 13.44 0.09 -6.24
CA PRO A 49 13.47 1.08 -7.31
C PRO A 49 14.65 2.04 -7.18
N GLY A 50 15.37 2.29 -8.28
CA GLY A 50 16.52 3.19 -8.30
C GLY A 50 17.76 2.67 -7.57
N TRP A 51 17.83 1.39 -7.23
CA TRP A 51 19.00 0.77 -6.64
C TRP A 51 20.15 0.73 -7.66
N PRO A 52 21.32 1.37 -7.37
CA PRO A 52 22.41 1.48 -8.34
C PRO A 52 23.34 0.24 -8.41
N GLY A 53 23.12 -0.75 -7.57
CA GLY A 53 24.05 -1.84 -7.32
C GLY A 53 25.08 -1.50 -6.24
N TRP A 54 26.05 -2.37 -6.02
CA TRP A 54 27.12 -2.18 -5.04
C TRP A 54 28.38 -1.53 -5.66
N PRO A 55 29.22 -0.88 -4.88
CA PRO A 55 30.41 -0.17 -5.41
C PRO A 55 31.35 -1.12 -6.14
N ASN A 56 32.07 -0.59 -7.13
CA ASN A 56 33.10 -1.29 -7.90
C ASN A 56 32.61 -2.59 -8.57
N GLY A 57 31.32 -2.66 -8.96
CA GLY A 57 30.72 -3.82 -9.62
C GLY A 57 30.61 -5.07 -8.73
N LYS A 58 30.69 -4.91 -7.40
CA LYS A 58 30.50 -6.00 -6.45
C LYS A 58 29.06 -6.53 -6.54
N ARG A 59 28.92 -7.85 -6.35
CA ARG A 59 27.61 -8.52 -6.45
C ARG A 59 26.75 -8.33 -5.20
N PHE A 60 27.38 -8.22 -4.02
CA PHE A 60 26.70 -8.05 -2.75
C PHE A 60 27.61 -7.35 -1.73
N ALA A 61 27.01 -6.76 -0.67
CA ALA A 61 27.76 -6.32 0.49
C ALA A 61 27.82 -7.43 1.53
N PHE A 62 28.96 -7.57 2.18
CA PHE A 62 29.19 -8.51 3.28
C PHE A 62 29.47 -7.71 4.55
N ILE A 63 28.62 -7.87 5.57
CA ILE A 63 28.60 -7.05 6.77
C ILE A 63 28.54 -7.95 8.00
N LEU A 64 29.48 -7.77 8.91
CA LEU A 64 29.53 -8.48 10.19
C LEU A 64 29.23 -7.53 11.35
N THR A 65 28.39 -7.96 12.27
CA THR A 65 28.06 -7.21 13.50
C THR A 65 28.06 -8.12 14.71
N HIS A 66 28.45 -7.58 15.86
CA HIS A 66 28.49 -8.34 17.11
C HIS A 66 27.83 -7.55 18.22
N ASP A 67 26.87 -8.14 18.91
CA ASP A 67 26.24 -7.57 20.09
C ASP A 67 26.95 -8.12 21.33
N VAL A 68 27.54 -7.22 22.14
CA VAL A 68 28.28 -7.55 23.35
C VAL A 68 27.38 -7.29 24.54
N GLU A 69 26.79 -8.36 25.10
CA GLU A 69 25.72 -8.25 26.09
C GLU A 69 26.19 -8.36 27.55
N SER A 70 27.32 -9.02 27.80
CA SER A 70 27.82 -9.28 29.16
C SER A 70 29.34 -9.09 29.32
N SER A 71 29.84 -9.14 30.55
CA SER A 71 31.27 -9.15 30.87
C SER A 71 32.02 -10.30 30.17
N LYS A 72 31.36 -11.44 29.98
CA LYS A 72 31.88 -12.59 29.24
C LYS A 72 32.14 -12.24 27.78
N GLY A 73 31.16 -11.59 27.13
CA GLY A 73 31.29 -11.09 25.75
C GLY A 73 32.46 -10.11 25.64
N VAL A 74 32.56 -9.13 26.54
CA VAL A 74 33.67 -8.16 26.55
C VAL A 74 35.01 -8.85 26.60
N SER A 75 35.19 -9.88 27.43
CA SER A 75 36.48 -10.61 27.56
C SER A 75 36.87 -11.38 26.29
N ARG A 76 35.97 -11.56 25.35
CA ARG A 76 36.16 -12.28 24.10
C ARG A 76 36.28 -11.38 22.86
N VAL A 77 36.02 -10.08 23.00
CA VAL A 77 36.09 -9.09 21.89
C VAL A 77 37.41 -9.14 21.16
N GLU A 78 38.51 -9.08 21.86
CA GLU A 78 39.85 -9.06 21.26
C GLU A 78 40.17 -10.39 20.53
N ARG A 79 39.72 -11.52 21.07
CA ARG A 79 39.88 -12.82 20.41
C ARG A 79 39.10 -12.92 19.13
N LEU A 80 37.87 -12.39 19.11
CA LEU A 80 37.03 -12.37 17.94
C LEU A 80 37.59 -11.40 16.88
N MET A 81 37.97 -10.21 17.28
CA MET A 81 38.68 -9.23 16.43
C MET A 81 39.89 -9.87 15.72
N ASN A 82 40.75 -10.55 16.48
CA ASN A 82 41.96 -11.20 15.91
C ASN A 82 41.59 -12.37 14.98
N LEU A 83 40.50 -13.10 15.23
CA LEU A 83 39.99 -14.14 14.31
C LEU A 83 39.56 -13.55 13.01
N GLU A 84 38.82 -12.44 13.00
CA GLU A 84 38.34 -11.76 11.80
C GLU A 84 39.50 -11.17 10.99
N LEU A 85 40.46 -10.49 11.65
CA LEU A 85 41.66 -10.00 11.00
C LEU A 85 42.46 -11.10 10.33
N LYS A 86 42.58 -12.29 10.95
CA LYS A 86 43.23 -13.48 10.35
C LYS A 86 42.58 -13.89 9.05
N HIS A 87 41.22 -13.70 8.94
CA HIS A 87 40.47 -14.00 7.73
C HIS A 87 40.30 -12.80 6.79
N GLY A 88 40.81 -11.62 7.16
CA GLY A 88 40.79 -10.40 6.34
C GLY A 88 39.46 -9.67 6.38
N PHE A 89 38.69 -9.81 7.45
CA PHE A 89 37.39 -9.16 7.64
C PHE A 89 37.42 -8.13 8.76
N HIS A 90 36.51 -7.15 8.66
CA HIS A 90 36.23 -6.17 9.70
C HIS A 90 34.74 -6.19 10.04
N SER A 91 34.39 -5.81 11.27
CA SER A 91 33.04 -5.84 11.77
C SER A 91 32.69 -4.63 12.64
N CYS A 92 31.42 -4.54 13.06
CA CYS A 92 30.95 -3.57 14.04
C CYS A 92 30.64 -4.28 15.36
N PHE A 93 31.21 -3.78 16.46
CA PHE A 93 30.90 -4.24 17.81
C PHE A 93 29.95 -3.25 18.50
N ASN A 94 28.74 -3.72 18.85
CA ASN A 94 27.72 -2.95 19.53
C ASN A 94 27.76 -3.21 21.03
N PHE A 95 28.07 -2.19 21.84
CA PHE A 95 28.18 -2.33 23.29
C PHE A 95 26.96 -1.75 24.01
N VAL A 96 26.62 -2.35 25.17
CA VAL A 96 25.58 -1.84 26.08
C VAL A 96 26.19 -0.79 27.00
N PRO A 97 25.80 0.50 26.91
CA PRO A 97 26.48 1.57 27.69
C PRO A 97 26.30 1.44 29.19
N GLU A 98 25.16 1.03 29.67
CA GLU A 98 24.77 0.97 31.08
C GLU A 98 24.21 -0.42 31.44
N GLY A 99 24.92 -1.44 30.98
CA GLY A 99 24.59 -2.84 31.25
C GLY A 99 25.24 -3.39 32.54
N GLU A 100 25.37 -4.70 32.58
CA GLU A 100 26.02 -5.41 33.68
C GLU A 100 27.54 -5.18 33.74
N TYR A 101 28.10 -4.55 32.71
CA TYR A 101 29.51 -4.27 32.57
C TYR A 101 29.75 -2.81 32.16
N ARG A 102 30.95 -2.33 32.36
CA ARG A 102 31.41 -1.05 31.77
C ARG A 102 32.28 -1.36 30.55
N THR A 103 31.95 -0.79 29.41
CA THR A 103 32.78 -0.92 28.21
C THR A 103 34.13 -0.18 28.44
N PRO A 104 35.26 -0.89 28.48
CA PRO A 104 36.54 -0.24 28.68
C PRO A 104 36.89 0.68 27.50
N ASP A 105 37.42 1.87 27.77
CA ASP A 105 37.84 2.80 26.72
C ASP A 105 38.92 2.16 25.84
N ALA A 106 39.90 1.47 26.45
CA ALA A 106 40.95 0.75 25.73
C ALA A 106 40.45 -0.27 24.70
N VAL A 107 39.37 -1.00 25.01
CA VAL A 107 38.79 -1.97 24.05
C VAL A 107 38.23 -1.25 22.83
N ARG A 108 37.52 -0.13 23.04
CA ARG A 108 36.95 0.66 21.93
C ARG A 108 38.04 1.33 21.08
N GLU A 109 39.09 1.86 21.74
CA GLU A 109 40.26 2.46 21.08
C GLU A 109 40.98 1.41 20.21
N ASN A 110 41.21 0.20 20.77
CA ASN A 110 41.88 -0.89 20.07
C ASN A 110 41.06 -1.32 18.82
N LEU A 111 39.75 -1.48 18.95
CA LEU A 111 38.85 -1.78 17.82
C LEU A 111 38.95 -0.70 16.73
N ASN A 112 38.83 0.57 17.10
CA ASN A 112 38.92 1.68 16.14
C ASN A 112 40.30 1.74 15.44
N GLN A 113 41.40 1.54 16.19
CA GLN A 113 42.75 1.52 15.61
C GLN A 113 42.95 0.34 14.66
N ALA A 114 42.31 -0.79 14.93
CA ALA A 114 42.33 -1.96 14.07
C ALA A 114 41.36 -1.88 12.87
N GLY A 115 40.63 -0.77 12.70
CA GLY A 115 39.74 -0.56 11.56
C GLY A 115 38.28 -1.04 11.77
N PHE A 116 37.95 -1.51 12.97
CA PHE A 116 36.59 -1.94 13.32
C PHE A 116 35.67 -0.77 13.67
N GLU A 117 34.36 -1.01 13.63
CA GLU A 117 33.38 -0.02 14.04
C GLU A 117 32.88 -0.29 15.46
N VAL A 118 32.61 0.78 16.21
CA VAL A 118 31.98 0.70 17.54
C VAL A 118 30.59 1.29 17.45
N GLY A 119 29.57 0.50 17.81
CA GLY A 119 28.15 0.88 17.85
C GLY A 119 27.59 0.89 19.27
N VAL A 120 26.37 1.42 19.40
CA VAL A 120 25.63 1.47 20.67
C VAL A 120 24.49 0.46 20.66
N HIS A 121 24.45 -0.45 21.66
CA HIS A 121 23.43 -1.46 21.84
C HIS A 121 22.43 -1.10 22.94
N GLY A 122 21.47 -0.24 22.57
CA GLY A 122 20.51 0.28 23.56
C GLY A 122 21.13 1.21 24.59
N LEU A 123 20.55 1.28 25.77
CA LEU A 123 21.10 1.91 26.95
C LEU A 123 21.41 0.86 28.03
N GLU A 124 20.41 0.06 28.31
CA GLU A 124 20.39 -1.11 29.19
C GLU A 124 19.79 -2.28 28.41
N HIS A 125 20.23 -3.52 28.69
CA HIS A 125 19.71 -4.72 28.02
C HIS A 125 18.52 -5.34 28.78
N ASP A 126 17.55 -4.48 29.22
CA ASP A 126 16.42 -4.88 30.08
C ASP A 126 15.12 -5.18 29.31
N GLY A 127 15.09 -4.97 28.00
CA GLY A 127 13.90 -5.17 27.14
C GLY A 127 12.78 -4.16 27.37
N LYS A 128 13.04 -3.03 28.04
CA LYS A 128 12.02 -2.03 28.38
C LYS A 128 12.15 -0.71 27.63
N LEU A 129 13.09 -0.61 26.69
CA LEU A 129 13.34 0.61 25.92
C LEU A 129 12.06 1.15 25.26
N TYR A 130 11.28 0.30 24.63
CA TYR A 130 10.04 0.64 23.91
C TYR A 130 8.74 0.41 24.70
N SER A 131 8.80 0.34 26.02
CA SER A 131 7.61 0.10 26.84
C SER A 131 6.60 1.27 26.84
N SER A 132 7.06 2.51 26.64
CA SER A 132 6.25 3.71 26.38
C SER A 132 7.07 4.79 25.70
N LYS A 133 6.42 5.75 25.00
CA LYS A 133 7.08 6.92 24.37
C LYS A 133 7.85 7.73 25.40
N ALA A 134 7.26 8.02 26.55
CA ALA A 134 7.90 8.78 27.63
C ALA A 134 9.18 8.11 28.14
N LYS A 135 9.16 6.78 28.29
CA LYS A 135 10.33 6.01 28.72
C LYS A 135 11.44 5.98 27.67
N PHE A 136 11.05 5.84 26.39
CA PHE A 136 12.00 5.95 25.29
C PHE A 136 12.65 7.35 25.27
N ALA A 137 11.86 8.44 25.36
CA ALA A 137 12.34 9.81 25.36
C ALA A 137 13.34 10.05 26.49
N SER A 138 13.05 9.59 27.71
CA SER A 138 13.95 9.73 28.86
C SER A 138 15.30 9.01 28.68
N LYS A 139 15.31 7.89 27.94
CA LYS A 139 16.54 7.12 27.64
C LYS A 139 17.26 7.65 26.39
N ALA A 140 16.54 8.21 25.42
CA ALA A 140 17.09 8.67 24.15
C ALA A 140 18.19 9.73 24.31
N SER A 141 18.01 10.68 25.21
CA SER A 141 19.03 11.72 25.51
C SER A 141 20.36 11.12 26.01
N ARG A 142 20.25 10.07 26.84
CA ARG A 142 21.44 9.35 27.35
C ARG A 142 22.13 8.52 26.27
N ILE A 143 21.33 7.81 25.46
CA ILE A 143 21.83 7.07 24.30
C ILE A 143 22.57 8.02 23.35
N LYS A 144 22.01 9.20 23.08
CA LYS A 144 22.64 10.22 22.23
C LYS A 144 23.98 10.71 22.80
N GLN A 145 24.11 10.87 24.12
CA GLN A 145 25.38 11.20 24.75
C GLN A 145 26.45 10.11 24.54
N TYR A 146 26.05 8.82 24.60
CA TYR A 146 26.97 7.72 24.32
C TYR A 146 27.34 7.63 22.84
N LEU A 147 26.40 7.83 21.92
CA LEU A 147 26.68 7.92 20.48
C LEU A 147 27.75 8.99 20.21
N GLN A 148 27.60 10.18 20.79
CA GLN A 148 28.57 11.27 20.66
C GLN A 148 29.90 10.94 21.33
N LYS A 149 29.87 10.44 22.58
CA LYS A 149 31.11 10.12 23.37
C LYS A 149 31.95 9.03 22.69
N TRP A 150 31.30 8.05 22.06
CA TRP A 150 31.96 6.92 21.40
C TRP A 150 32.23 7.17 19.92
N ASN A 151 31.83 8.31 19.38
CA ASN A 151 31.86 8.63 17.95
C ASN A 151 31.18 7.54 17.12
N ALA A 152 30.04 7.00 17.62
CA ALA A 152 29.27 5.94 17.00
C ALA A 152 28.24 6.52 16.06
N SER A 153 28.22 6.05 14.81
CA SER A 153 27.25 6.46 13.79
C SER A 153 25.93 5.68 13.84
N GLY A 154 25.96 4.49 14.42
CA GLY A 154 24.86 3.53 14.36
C GLY A 154 24.32 3.08 15.71
N PHE A 155 23.13 2.53 15.64
CA PHE A 155 22.37 2.02 16.78
C PHE A 155 21.87 0.60 16.54
N ARG A 156 21.82 -0.19 17.60
CA ARG A 156 21.20 -1.51 17.67
C ARG A 156 20.33 -1.61 18.91
N SER A 157 19.06 -1.98 18.71
CA SER A 157 18.14 -2.16 19.84
C SER A 157 18.32 -3.51 20.53
N PRO A 158 18.24 -3.55 21.86
CA PRO A 158 18.19 -4.80 22.60
C PRO A 158 17.03 -5.68 22.16
N LEU A 159 17.29 -7.00 22.03
CA LEU A 159 16.28 -8.00 21.69
C LEU A 159 15.60 -7.74 20.34
N MET A 160 16.22 -7.02 19.43
CA MET A 160 15.70 -6.64 18.11
C MET A 160 14.30 -6.00 18.15
N GLN A 161 13.96 -5.38 19.29
CA GLN A 161 12.75 -4.57 19.38
C GLN A 161 12.94 -3.28 18.59
N HIS A 162 11.93 -2.85 17.83
CA HIS A 162 12.08 -1.65 17.02
C HIS A 162 10.78 -0.84 16.94
N ARG A 163 10.96 0.47 16.86
CA ARG A 163 9.94 1.48 16.53
C ARG A 163 10.66 2.53 15.70
N LEU A 164 10.74 2.27 14.40
CA LEU A 164 11.60 3.04 13.49
C LEU A 164 11.35 4.54 13.58
N GLY A 165 10.09 4.97 13.67
CA GLY A 165 9.77 6.39 13.84
C GLY A 165 10.29 7.03 15.14
N TRP A 166 10.60 6.25 16.19
CA TRP A 166 11.12 6.80 17.45
C TRP A 166 12.62 7.01 17.41
N LEU A 167 13.34 6.25 16.58
CA LEU A 167 14.81 6.30 16.49
C LEU A 167 15.33 7.64 15.93
N HIS A 168 14.47 8.43 15.25
CA HIS A 168 14.84 9.79 14.84
C HIS A 168 15.32 10.67 16.00
N ALA A 169 14.81 10.44 17.22
CA ALA A 169 15.27 11.17 18.42
C ALA A 169 16.72 10.90 18.78
N LEU A 170 17.33 9.81 18.28
CA LEU A 170 18.74 9.47 18.54
C LEU A 170 19.70 10.22 17.61
N GLY A 171 19.25 10.63 16.41
CA GLY A 171 20.07 11.34 15.43
C GLY A 171 21.18 10.47 14.82
N VAL A 172 20.93 9.18 14.62
CA VAL A 172 21.88 8.21 14.06
C VAL A 172 21.96 8.29 12.53
N GLU A 173 23.07 7.87 11.95
CA GLU A 173 23.23 7.71 10.50
C GLU A 173 22.52 6.44 10.00
N TYR A 174 22.57 5.36 10.83
CA TYR A 174 21.93 4.09 10.52
C TYR A 174 21.42 3.35 11.77
N ASP A 175 20.48 2.45 11.55
CA ASP A 175 20.00 1.45 12.51
C ASP A 175 20.18 0.03 11.96
N THR A 176 20.41 -0.92 12.85
CA THR A 176 20.55 -2.35 12.51
C THR A 176 19.61 -3.22 13.36
N SER A 177 18.49 -2.65 13.84
CA SER A 177 17.58 -3.35 14.75
C SER A 177 16.52 -4.17 14.02
N THR A 178 16.50 -4.20 12.69
CA THR A 178 15.55 -4.98 11.90
C THR A 178 16.18 -6.23 11.27
N PHE A 179 15.37 -7.03 10.63
CA PHE A 179 15.78 -8.25 9.91
C PHE A 179 14.89 -8.45 8.67
N ASP A 180 15.35 -9.22 7.70
CA ASP A 180 14.53 -9.52 6.51
C ASP A 180 13.37 -10.46 6.86
N THR A 181 13.67 -11.64 7.41
CA THR A 181 12.69 -12.62 7.89
C THR A 181 13.30 -13.49 8.98
N ASP A 182 12.86 -13.29 10.22
CA ASP A 182 13.22 -14.17 11.35
C ASP A 182 12.00 -14.38 12.28
N PRO A 183 11.27 -15.50 12.14
CA PRO A 183 10.10 -15.77 12.96
C PRO A 183 10.45 -16.10 14.42
N PHE A 184 11.72 -16.24 14.79
CA PHE A 184 12.13 -16.63 16.16
C PHE A 184 12.36 -15.41 17.05
N GLU A 185 12.46 -14.24 16.47
CA GLU A 185 12.56 -12.98 17.21
C GLU A 185 11.30 -12.74 18.08
N PRO A 186 11.43 -11.97 19.18
CA PRO A 186 10.30 -11.58 20.02
C PRO A 186 9.17 -10.88 19.25
N GLU A 187 9.53 -9.97 18.36
CA GLU A 187 8.66 -9.32 17.38
C GLU A 187 9.03 -9.89 16.00
N PRO A 188 8.19 -10.72 15.36
CA PRO A 188 8.56 -11.45 14.14
C PRO A 188 8.27 -10.67 12.84
N ASP A 189 8.11 -9.38 12.93
CA ASP A 189 7.74 -8.45 11.86
C ASP A 189 8.97 -7.95 11.08
N GLY A 190 9.68 -8.86 10.40
CA GLY A 190 10.83 -8.55 9.57
C GLY A 190 10.59 -7.43 8.54
N ALA A 191 11.64 -6.76 8.10
CA ALA A 191 11.58 -5.70 7.09
C ALA A 191 11.17 -6.23 5.71
N GLY A 192 11.30 -7.54 5.46
CA GLY A 192 10.93 -8.19 4.20
C GLY A 192 11.77 -7.72 3.02
N THR A 193 13.00 -7.28 3.26
CA THR A 193 13.98 -6.90 2.23
C THR A 193 15.39 -7.29 2.67
N ILE A 194 16.22 -7.69 1.70
CA ILE A 194 17.64 -7.94 1.88
C ILE A 194 18.51 -6.74 1.47
N PHE A 195 17.90 -5.59 1.26
CA PHE A 195 18.57 -4.34 0.88
C PHE A 195 18.46 -3.31 2.00
N PRO A 196 19.42 -2.36 2.09
CA PRO A 196 19.25 -1.18 2.91
C PRO A 196 17.99 -0.41 2.51
N PHE A 197 17.36 0.29 3.47
CA PHE A 197 16.24 1.17 3.14
C PHE A 197 16.26 2.44 3.97
N TRP A 198 15.60 3.47 3.44
CA TRP A 198 15.51 4.77 4.11
C TRP A 198 14.34 4.80 5.08
N VAL A 199 14.57 5.31 6.28
CA VAL A 199 13.53 5.64 7.25
C VAL A 199 13.37 7.16 7.28
N PRO A 200 12.33 7.73 6.66
CA PRO A 200 12.14 9.18 6.59
C PRO A 200 11.76 9.74 7.95
N GLY A 201 12.35 10.86 8.29
CA GLY A 201 12.04 11.67 9.45
C GLY A 201 11.39 13.01 9.09
N PRO A 202 11.12 13.86 10.08
CA PRO A 202 10.55 15.19 9.84
C PRO A 202 11.47 16.05 8.96
N ASN A 203 10.85 16.93 8.15
CA ASN A 203 11.56 17.93 7.35
C ASN A 203 12.67 17.39 6.41
N GLY A 204 12.45 16.18 5.85
CA GLY A 204 13.40 15.54 4.94
C GLY A 204 14.63 14.92 5.61
N THR A 205 14.70 14.92 6.94
CA THR A 205 15.71 14.16 7.69
C THR A 205 15.42 12.67 7.62
N GLY A 206 16.32 11.84 8.13
CA GLY A 206 16.12 10.40 8.22
C GLY A 206 17.44 9.66 8.41
N TYR A 207 17.34 8.34 8.45
CA TYR A 207 18.48 7.44 8.60
C TYR A 207 18.29 6.20 7.72
N VAL A 208 19.36 5.43 7.54
CA VAL A 208 19.34 4.17 6.78
C VAL A 208 19.12 3.01 7.75
N ASP A 209 18.19 2.13 7.46
CA ASP A 209 18.03 0.85 8.17
C ASP A 209 18.73 -0.27 7.39
N LEU A 210 19.48 -1.10 8.10
CA LEU A 210 20.25 -2.23 7.58
C LEU A 210 19.72 -3.52 8.24
N PRO A 211 18.73 -4.19 7.66
CA PRO A 211 18.17 -5.41 8.21
C PRO A 211 19.22 -6.55 8.20
N TYR A 212 19.35 -7.30 9.30
CA TYR A 212 20.13 -8.51 9.21
C TYR A 212 19.42 -9.55 8.33
N THR A 213 20.19 -10.28 7.55
CA THR A 213 19.66 -11.21 6.53
C THR A 213 19.96 -12.67 6.87
N LEU A 214 20.87 -12.92 7.77
CA LEU A 214 21.20 -14.24 8.28
C LEU A 214 20.67 -14.39 9.71
N VAL A 215 20.04 -15.50 10.01
CA VAL A 215 19.54 -15.79 11.37
C VAL A 215 20.69 -15.68 12.38
N GLN A 216 20.43 -15.03 13.52
CA GLN A 216 21.43 -14.81 14.56
C GLN A 216 21.95 -16.15 15.14
N ASP A 217 23.19 -16.16 15.58
CA ASP A 217 23.85 -17.32 16.20
C ASP A 217 23.07 -17.92 17.35
N PHE A 218 22.55 -17.09 18.28
CA PHE A 218 21.75 -17.58 19.39
C PHE A 218 20.46 -18.28 18.94
N ASN A 219 19.78 -17.74 17.93
CA ASN A 219 18.59 -18.39 17.37
C ASN A 219 18.97 -19.70 16.65
N LEU A 220 20.05 -19.69 15.87
CA LEU A 220 20.48 -20.85 15.07
C LEU A 220 21.00 -21.99 15.97
N PHE A 221 22.00 -21.71 16.82
CA PHE A 221 22.70 -22.74 17.61
C PHE A 221 22.06 -22.96 18.98
N GLY A 222 21.64 -21.89 19.66
CA GLY A 222 21.04 -21.94 20.98
C GLY A 222 19.58 -22.42 20.99
N VAL A 223 18.74 -21.90 20.13
CA VAL A 223 17.30 -22.16 20.09
C VAL A 223 16.96 -23.32 19.17
N LEU A 224 17.36 -23.26 17.89
CA LEU A 224 17.08 -24.29 16.88
C LEU A 224 17.98 -25.51 17.01
N ARG A 225 19.14 -25.38 17.65
CA ARG A 225 20.15 -26.43 17.86
C ARG A 225 20.74 -26.99 16.56
N GLU A 226 20.93 -26.16 15.57
CA GLU A 226 21.64 -26.58 14.36
C GLU A 226 23.11 -26.90 14.73
N GLN A 227 23.67 -27.94 14.09
CA GLN A 227 25.03 -28.40 14.35
C GLN A 227 26.01 -28.01 13.25
N ASN A 228 25.54 -27.29 12.25
CA ASN A 228 26.31 -26.83 11.09
C ASN A 228 25.77 -25.49 10.60
N ILE A 229 26.44 -24.93 9.60
CA ILE A 229 26.15 -23.62 9.03
C ILE A 229 25.35 -23.69 7.70
N ASP A 230 24.69 -24.80 7.38
CA ASP A 230 24.03 -24.98 6.08
C ASP A 230 22.88 -23.99 5.84
N ILE A 231 22.20 -23.55 6.89
CA ILE A 231 21.17 -22.53 6.80
C ILE A 231 21.79 -21.20 6.38
N TRP A 232 22.92 -20.81 6.98
CA TRP A 232 23.66 -19.61 6.59
C TRP A 232 24.15 -19.70 5.14
N LYS A 233 24.76 -20.83 4.74
CA LYS A 233 25.24 -21.03 3.36
C LYS A 233 24.12 -20.86 2.33
N ARG A 234 23.00 -21.55 2.52
CA ARG A 234 21.86 -21.43 1.60
C ARG A 234 21.32 -20.01 1.49
N LYS A 235 21.27 -19.31 2.62
CA LYS A 235 20.77 -17.91 2.64
C LYS A 235 21.76 -16.97 1.97
N VAL A 236 23.07 -17.11 2.21
CA VAL A 236 24.11 -16.34 1.50
C VAL A 236 24.01 -16.53 -0.01
N ASP A 237 23.95 -17.79 -0.45
CA ASP A 237 23.88 -18.11 -1.88
C ASP A 237 22.70 -17.41 -2.54
N TRP A 238 21.54 -17.47 -1.90
CA TRP A 238 20.32 -16.81 -2.39
C TRP A 238 20.43 -15.28 -2.35
N VAL A 239 21.00 -14.69 -1.31
CA VAL A 239 21.22 -13.22 -1.23
C VAL A 239 22.14 -12.75 -2.34
N VAL A 240 23.20 -13.50 -2.62
CA VAL A 240 24.16 -13.20 -3.71
C VAL A 240 23.50 -13.26 -5.09
N GLU A 241 22.59 -14.21 -5.32
CA GLU A 241 21.82 -14.31 -6.56
C GLU A 241 20.93 -13.10 -6.79
N HIS A 242 20.41 -12.48 -5.71
CA HIS A 242 19.52 -11.33 -5.77
C HIS A 242 20.21 -9.98 -5.60
N GLY A 243 21.55 -9.97 -5.41
CA GLY A 243 22.32 -8.73 -5.30
C GLY A 243 22.08 -7.93 -4.03
N GLY A 244 21.61 -8.56 -2.96
CA GLY A 244 21.32 -7.94 -1.68
C GLY A 244 22.55 -7.75 -0.79
N MET A 245 22.35 -7.52 0.52
CA MET A 245 23.43 -7.52 1.52
C MET A 245 23.35 -8.77 2.39
N VAL A 246 24.49 -9.35 2.67
CA VAL A 246 24.69 -10.39 3.69
C VAL A 246 25.08 -9.69 4.99
N LEU A 247 24.14 -9.51 5.90
CA LEU A 247 24.40 -8.97 7.23
C LEU A 247 24.14 -10.07 8.26
N LEU A 248 25.21 -10.45 8.97
CA LEU A 248 25.17 -11.42 10.07
C LEU A 248 25.37 -10.69 11.40
N ASN A 249 24.49 -10.99 12.37
CA ASN A 249 24.67 -10.61 13.76
C ASN A 249 25.03 -11.83 14.61
N THR A 250 26.12 -11.75 15.38
CA THR A 250 26.54 -12.77 16.34
C THR A 250 26.89 -12.14 17.68
N HIS A 251 27.11 -12.98 18.68
CA HIS A 251 27.38 -12.54 20.04
C HIS A 251 28.63 -13.24 20.56
N PRO A 252 29.72 -12.53 20.88
CA PRO A 252 30.90 -13.15 21.52
C PRO A 252 30.55 -13.85 22.83
N ASP A 253 29.45 -13.46 23.46
CA ASP A 253 28.90 -14.08 24.66
C ASP A 253 28.61 -15.59 24.51
N TYR A 254 28.21 -16.02 23.31
CA TYR A 254 27.83 -17.41 23.01
C TYR A 254 28.90 -18.20 22.23
N MET A 255 30.05 -17.59 21.86
CA MET A 255 31.13 -18.24 21.13
C MET A 255 32.10 -18.95 22.10
N CYS A 256 32.25 -20.25 22.00
CA CYS A 256 33.24 -21.01 22.76
C CYS A 256 34.60 -21.04 22.04
N PHE A 257 35.61 -20.38 22.62
CA PHE A 257 36.98 -20.34 22.09
C PHE A 257 37.92 -21.39 22.70
N ASP A 258 37.57 -21.98 23.86
CA ASP A 258 38.47 -22.81 24.64
C ASP A 258 38.13 -24.29 24.65
N GLY A 259 37.17 -24.71 23.79
CA GLY A 259 36.75 -26.11 23.69
C GLY A 259 35.87 -26.64 24.82
N LYS A 260 35.73 -25.89 25.90
CA LYS A 260 34.82 -26.23 27.03
C LYS A 260 33.52 -25.47 26.85
N GLN A 261 32.65 -26.05 26.01
CA GLN A 261 31.40 -25.45 25.64
C GLN A 261 30.39 -25.45 26.78
N GLU A 262 29.85 -24.28 27.15
CA GLU A 262 28.69 -24.16 28.02
C GLU A 262 27.39 -24.47 27.26
N ARG A 263 26.27 -24.56 27.98
CA ARG A 263 24.99 -25.05 27.40
C ARG A 263 24.37 -24.17 26.33
N ASP A 264 24.66 -22.89 26.36
CA ASP A 264 24.16 -21.83 25.47
C ASP A 264 25.23 -21.33 24.51
N GLU A 265 26.41 -21.93 24.53
CA GLU A 265 27.51 -21.64 23.61
C GLU A 265 27.50 -22.56 22.39
N PHE A 266 28.20 -22.12 21.37
CA PHE A 266 28.54 -22.90 20.18
C PHE A 266 30.05 -22.78 19.89
N PRO A 267 30.66 -23.79 19.25
CA PRO A 267 32.07 -23.74 18.89
C PRO A 267 32.35 -22.57 17.95
N VAL A 268 33.33 -21.75 18.24
CA VAL A 268 33.76 -20.63 17.38
C VAL A 268 34.18 -21.10 15.99
N SER A 269 34.59 -22.36 15.85
CA SER A 269 34.92 -22.98 14.56
C SER A 269 33.76 -22.91 13.54
N LEU A 270 32.49 -22.94 13.99
CA LEU A 270 31.34 -22.77 13.08
C LEU A 270 31.30 -21.37 12.47
N TYR A 271 31.67 -20.35 13.26
CA TYR A 271 31.80 -18.98 12.74
C TYR A 271 33.02 -18.86 11.81
N GLU A 272 34.16 -19.45 12.17
CA GLU A 272 35.34 -19.49 11.32
C GLU A 272 35.09 -20.23 9.99
N ASP A 273 34.34 -21.35 10.02
CA ASP A 273 33.92 -22.09 8.81
C ASP A 273 33.01 -21.24 7.91
N PHE A 274 32.18 -20.39 8.51
CA PHE A 274 31.34 -19.45 7.76
C PHE A 274 32.17 -18.38 7.08
N LEU A 275 33.12 -17.74 7.75
CA LEU A 275 34.04 -16.75 7.16
C LEU A 275 34.83 -17.35 6.02
N ARG A 276 35.37 -18.57 6.22
CA ARG A 276 36.08 -19.32 5.21
C ARG A 276 35.21 -19.60 3.98
N TYR A 277 33.98 -20.07 4.20
CA TYR A 277 33.03 -20.33 3.10
C TYR A 277 32.77 -19.09 2.24
N VAL A 278 32.53 -17.92 2.86
CA VAL A 278 32.30 -16.69 2.10
C VAL A 278 33.55 -16.29 1.33
N ARG A 279 34.71 -16.34 1.97
CA ARG A 279 36.00 -16.00 1.35
C ARG A 279 36.32 -16.89 0.17
N GLU A 280 36.26 -18.22 0.34
CA GLU A 280 36.65 -19.18 -0.71
C GLU A 280 35.69 -19.17 -1.90
N LYS A 281 34.37 -19.07 -1.65
CA LYS A 281 33.37 -19.15 -2.71
C LYS A 281 33.15 -17.84 -3.44
N TYR A 282 33.31 -16.71 -2.77
CA TYR A 282 32.91 -15.40 -3.29
C TYR A 282 34.05 -14.38 -3.33
N GLU A 283 35.30 -14.80 -3.24
CA GLU A 283 36.45 -13.91 -3.33
C GLU A 283 36.34 -12.95 -4.53
N GLY A 284 36.61 -11.68 -4.29
CA GLY A 284 36.48 -10.62 -5.31
C GLY A 284 35.07 -10.19 -5.64
N SER A 285 34.01 -10.94 -5.25
CA SER A 285 32.61 -10.67 -5.60
C SER A 285 31.87 -9.84 -4.56
N TYR A 286 32.32 -9.78 -3.33
CA TYR A 286 31.68 -9.01 -2.27
C TYR A 286 32.40 -7.70 -1.97
N TRP A 287 31.65 -6.77 -1.41
CA TRP A 287 32.18 -5.60 -0.73
C TRP A 287 32.21 -5.89 0.77
N ASP A 288 33.40 -6.09 1.34
CA ASP A 288 33.59 -6.15 2.79
C ASP A 288 33.39 -4.74 3.34
N ALA A 289 32.34 -4.53 4.10
CA ALA A 289 31.88 -3.20 4.47
C ALA A 289 31.44 -3.12 5.93
N LEU A 290 31.76 -2.01 6.56
CA LEU A 290 31.18 -1.65 7.84
C LEU A 290 29.77 -1.09 7.66
N PRO A 291 28.86 -1.24 8.63
CA PRO A 291 27.50 -0.69 8.57
C PRO A 291 27.47 0.80 8.19
N ARG A 292 28.35 1.63 8.77
CA ARG A 292 28.44 3.07 8.44
C ARG A 292 28.78 3.34 6.97
N GLU A 293 29.60 2.49 6.35
CA GLU A 293 30.00 2.65 4.95
C GLU A 293 28.83 2.35 4.03
N VAL A 294 28.07 1.29 4.32
CA VAL A 294 26.86 0.94 3.58
C VAL A 294 25.79 2.03 3.70
N ALA A 295 25.62 2.58 4.90
CA ALA A 295 24.66 3.67 5.13
C ALA A 295 25.04 4.94 4.35
N ARG A 296 26.32 5.31 4.33
CA ARG A 296 26.82 6.46 3.55
C ARG A 296 26.69 6.24 2.07
N TYR A 297 27.11 5.05 1.57
CA TYR A 297 26.94 4.68 0.19
C TYR A 297 25.48 4.80 -0.26
N TYR A 298 24.53 4.26 0.51
CA TYR A 298 23.10 4.38 0.23
C TYR A 298 22.64 5.83 0.15
N ARG A 299 23.07 6.68 1.11
CA ARG A 299 22.71 8.11 1.15
C ARG A 299 23.28 8.90 -0.03
N GLU A 300 24.45 8.54 -0.51
CA GLU A 300 25.12 9.23 -1.62
C GLU A 300 24.59 8.80 -2.99
N THR A 301 24.25 7.53 -3.14
CA THR A 301 23.97 6.94 -4.46
C THR A 301 22.49 6.75 -4.77
N VAL A 302 21.65 6.47 -3.75
CA VAL A 302 20.22 6.29 -3.96
C VAL A 302 19.53 7.65 -4.04
N PRO A 303 18.83 7.99 -5.15
CA PRO A 303 18.14 9.26 -5.32
C PRO A 303 17.10 9.51 -4.21
N ILE A 304 16.96 10.76 -3.77
CA ILE A 304 16.00 11.15 -2.71
C ILE A 304 14.56 10.72 -3.11
N SER A 305 14.21 10.86 -4.38
CA SER A 305 12.91 10.43 -4.92
C SER A 305 12.67 8.92 -4.83
N SER A 306 13.74 8.12 -4.75
CA SER A 306 13.69 6.65 -4.63
C SER A 306 13.89 6.18 -3.19
N ARG A 307 14.17 7.08 -2.23
CA ARG A 307 14.31 6.77 -0.80
C ARG A 307 12.95 6.62 -0.15
N ASN A 308 12.23 5.58 -0.51
CA ASN A 308 10.91 5.31 0.05
C ASN A 308 10.98 4.35 1.23
N THR A 309 10.18 4.66 2.25
CA THR A 309 9.83 3.68 3.27
C THR A 309 9.00 2.59 2.64
N ARG A 310 9.49 1.38 2.66
CA ARG A 310 8.70 0.21 2.33
C ARG A 310 7.58 0.05 3.37
N LYS A 311 6.35 0.27 2.97
CA LYS A 311 5.16 0.06 3.81
C LYS A 311 4.61 -1.35 3.62
N LYS A 312 3.95 -1.84 4.66
CA LYS A 312 3.24 -3.12 4.62
C LYS A 312 1.76 -2.86 4.64
N MET A 313 1.14 -3.16 3.52
CA MET A 313 -0.26 -2.85 3.27
C MET A 313 -1.09 -4.12 3.15
N CYS A 314 -2.32 -4.10 3.67
CA CYS A 314 -3.32 -5.11 3.36
C CYS A 314 -4.58 -4.44 2.84
N MET A 315 -5.05 -4.87 1.67
CA MET A 315 -6.34 -4.44 1.14
C MET A 315 -7.38 -5.54 1.31
N VAL A 316 -8.62 -5.16 1.55
CA VAL A 316 -9.73 -6.11 1.74
C VAL A 316 -10.91 -5.66 0.94
N ALA A 317 -11.40 -6.54 0.05
CA ALA A 317 -12.52 -6.24 -0.82
C ALA A 317 -13.43 -7.46 -1.04
N TYR A 318 -14.74 -7.24 -1.03
CA TYR A 318 -15.74 -8.23 -1.45
C TYR A 318 -15.92 -8.20 -2.97
N SER A 319 -14.80 -8.30 -3.69
CA SER A 319 -14.69 -8.24 -5.15
C SER A 319 -13.57 -9.16 -5.63
N PRO A 320 -13.61 -9.73 -6.85
CA PRO A 320 -12.43 -10.37 -7.46
C PRO A 320 -11.41 -9.30 -7.85
N TYR A 321 -10.15 -9.50 -7.45
CA TYR A 321 -9.06 -8.56 -7.69
C TYR A 321 -8.87 -8.22 -9.18
N GLU A 322 -8.93 -9.24 -10.03
CA GLU A 322 -8.65 -9.15 -11.48
C GLU A 322 -9.64 -8.27 -12.25
N SER A 323 -10.82 -8.03 -11.69
CA SER A 323 -11.88 -7.26 -12.34
C SER A 323 -12.16 -5.91 -11.67
N ASP A 324 -11.43 -5.55 -10.63
CA ASP A 324 -11.64 -4.31 -9.88
C ASP A 324 -10.50 -3.32 -10.11
N ASN A 325 -10.69 -2.40 -11.07
CA ASN A 325 -9.69 -1.41 -11.47
C ASN A 325 -9.23 -0.52 -10.33
N ARG A 326 -10.12 -0.17 -9.40
CA ARG A 326 -9.79 0.73 -8.32
C ARG A 326 -8.82 0.09 -7.33
N ILE A 327 -9.10 -1.16 -6.96
CA ILE A 327 -8.26 -1.93 -6.04
C ILE A 327 -6.90 -2.23 -6.69
N ARG A 328 -6.91 -2.70 -7.95
CA ARG A 328 -5.70 -2.98 -8.72
C ARG A 328 -4.80 -1.76 -8.78
N ARG A 329 -5.33 -0.64 -9.20
CA ARG A 329 -4.61 0.61 -9.34
C ARG A 329 -3.91 1.04 -8.04
N TYR A 330 -4.60 0.97 -6.90
CA TYR A 330 -4.02 1.28 -5.60
C TYR A 330 -2.93 0.27 -5.21
N ALA A 331 -3.22 -1.01 -5.31
CA ALA A 331 -2.30 -2.08 -4.93
C ALA A 331 -1.05 -2.10 -5.79
N GLU A 332 -1.22 -2.02 -7.12
CA GLU A 332 -0.11 -2.04 -8.08
C GLU A 332 0.77 -0.78 -7.98
N THR A 333 0.16 0.40 -7.72
CA THR A 333 0.92 1.64 -7.46
C THR A 333 1.81 1.52 -6.24
N LEU A 334 1.31 0.95 -5.14
CA LEU A 334 2.09 0.71 -3.92
C LEU A 334 3.19 -0.35 -4.17
N ALA A 335 2.85 -1.44 -4.86
CA ALA A 335 3.82 -2.48 -5.21
C ALA A 335 4.96 -1.96 -6.11
N LYS A 336 4.64 -1.09 -7.09
CA LYS A 336 5.62 -0.39 -7.94
C LYS A 336 6.50 0.58 -7.14
N ARG A 337 5.96 1.19 -6.08
CA ARG A 337 6.75 1.99 -5.13
C ARG A 337 7.73 1.14 -4.31
N GLY A 338 7.54 -0.16 -4.25
CA GLY A 338 8.36 -1.11 -3.48
C GLY A 338 7.72 -1.54 -2.15
N ASP A 339 6.47 -1.15 -1.90
CA ASP A 339 5.72 -1.58 -0.72
C ASP A 339 5.37 -3.07 -0.78
N GLN A 340 5.20 -3.68 0.37
CA GLN A 340 4.63 -5.02 0.48
C GLN A 340 3.10 -4.92 0.51
N VAL A 341 2.45 -5.47 -0.50
CA VAL A 341 0.99 -5.37 -0.64
C VAL A 341 0.36 -6.75 -0.68
N ASP A 342 -0.52 -7.01 0.26
CA ASP A 342 -1.37 -8.20 0.32
C ASP A 342 -2.82 -7.78 0.07
N VAL A 343 -3.56 -8.52 -0.79
CA VAL A 343 -4.97 -8.26 -1.07
C VAL A 343 -5.81 -9.48 -0.71
N ILE A 344 -6.82 -9.30 0.13
CA ILE A 344 -7.81 -10.32 0.49
C ILE A 344 -9.06 -10.07 -0.36
N ALA A 345 -9.38 -11.00 -1.25
CA ALA A 345 -10.40 -10.84 -2.29
C ALA A 345 -11.28 -12.08 -2.46
N LEU A 346 -12.28 -11.96 -3.32
CA LEU A 346 -13.06 -13.10 -3.81
C LEU A 346 -12.31 -13.83 -4.93
N SER A 347 -12.60 -15.11 -5.09
CA SER A 347 -12.24 -15.89 -6.27
C SER A 347 -13.26 -15.67 -7.39
N ARG A 348 -12.78 -15.47 -8.62
CA ARG A 348 -13.62 -15.37 -9.82
C ARG A 348 -14.11 -16.75 -10.29
N HIS A 349 -13.23 -17.74 -10.23
CA HIS A 349 -13.51 -19.12 -10.62
C HIS A 349 -13.17 -20.08 -9.49
N PRO A 350 -13.89 -21.22 -9.36
CA PRO A 350 -13.54 -22.23 -8.37
C PRO A 350 -12.14 -22.82 -8.52
N SER A 351 -11.61 -22.80 -9.76
CA SER A 351 -10.26 -23.28 -10.11
C SER A 351 -9.15 -22.24 -9.92
N SER A 352 -9.47 -20.99 -9.52
CA SER A 352 -8.43 -19.97 -9.25
C SER A 352 -7.54 -20.39 -8.09
N GLN A 353 -6.25 -20.12 -8.20
CA GLN A 353 -5.31 -20.39 -7.11
C GLN A 353 -5.69 -19.63 -5.85
N PRO A 354 -5.68 -20.26 -4.67
CA PRO A 354 -6.04 -19.59 -3.42
C PRO A 354 -5.11 -18.42 -3.07
N VAL A 355 -3.82 -18.53 -3.44
CA VAL A 355 -2.81 -17.48 -3.23
C VAL A 355 -1.98 -17.37 -4.49
N GLU A 356 -1.84 -16.16 -5.00
CA GLU A 356 -1.11 -15.89 -6.24
C GLU A 356 -0.49 -14.49 -6.19
N GLU A 357 0.66 -14.32 -6.80
CA GLU A 357 1.28 -13.02 -6.99
C GLU A 357 0.92 -12.47 -8.37
N ILE A 358 0.32 -11.28 -8.41
CA ILE A 358 -0.07 -10.58 -9.64
C ILE A 358 0.52 -9.16 -9.59
N ASP A 359 1.35 -8.80 -10.55
CA ASP A 359 1.97 -7.46 -10.68
C ASP A 359 2.61 -6.94 -9.37
N GLY A 360 3.28 -7.86 -8.64
CA GLY A 360 3.93 -7.52 -7.39
C GLY A 360 3.03 -7.52 -6.16
N VAL A 361 1.75 -7.82 -6.31
CA VAL A 361 0.73 -7.88 -5.28
C VAL A 361 0.41 -9.33 -4.92
N MET A 362 0.41 -9.67 -3.64
CA MET A 362 0.03 -11.01 -3.18
C MET A 362 -1.48 -11.08 -2.95
N VAL A 363 -2.18 -11.83 -3.79
CA VAL A 363 -3.65 -11.95 -3.77
C VAL A 363 -4.07 -13.22 -3.05
N TYR A 364 -4.86 -13.07 -1.98
CA TYR A 364 -5.45 -14.15 -1.18
C TYR A 364 -6.94 -14.28 -1.48
N ARG A 365 -7.34 -15.33 -2.20
CA ARG A 365 -8.74 -15.61 -2.57
C ARG A 365 -9.38 -16.49 -1.52
N ILE A 366 -10.17 -15.89 -0.61
CA ILE A 366 -10.69 -16.57 0.57
C ILE A 366 -12.10 -17.13 0.42
N GLN A 367 -12.81 -16.73 -0.63
CA GLN A 367 -14.18 -17.16 -0.89
C GLN A 367 -14.51 -17.03 -2.38
N HIS A 368 -15.29 -18.00 -2.91
CA HIS A 368 -15.84 -17.92 -4.25
C HIS A 368 -17.22 -17.25 -4.24
N ARG A 369 -17.50 -16.41 -5.24
CA ARG A 369 -18.82 -15.80 -5.46
C ARG A 369 -19.53 -16.52 -6.60
N GLU A 370 -20.70 -17.11 -6.33
CA GLU A 370 -21.57 -17.65 -7.38
C GLU A 370 -22.32 -16.51 -8.09
N HIS A 371 -22.41 -16.62 -9.41
CA HIS A 371 -23.26 -15.75 -10.23
C HIS A 371 -24.75 -16.09 -9.99
N ASN A 372 -25.60 -15.09 -9.85
CA ASN A 372 -27.06 -15.22 -9.66
C ASN A 372 -27.51 -15.73 -8.28
N GLU A 373 -27.12 -15.03 -7.22
CA GLU A 373 -27.71 -15.23 -5.89
C GLU A 373 -29.20 -14.86 -5.88
N ARG A 374 -30.05 -15.87 -5.91
CA ARG A 374 -31.53 -15.70 -5.98
C ARG A 374 -32.16 -15.28 -4.65
N SER A 375 -31.49 -15.51 -3.51
CA SER A 375 -31.99 -15.24 -2.16
C SER A 375 -31.23 -14.16 -1.44
N LYS A 376 -31.96 -13.17 -0.88
CA LYS A 376 -31.38 -12.11 -0.03
C LYS A 376 -30.71 -12.66 1.23
N TRP A 377 -31.21 -13.75 1.79
CA TRP A 377 -30.65 -14.42 2.96
C TRP A 377 -29.31 -15.12 2.66
N THR A 378 -29.23 -15.77 1.51
CA THR A 378 -27.98 -16.41 1.04
C THR A 378 -26.90 -15.35 0.80
N TYR A 379 -27.25 -14.22 0.21
CA TYR A 379 -26.33 -13.08 0.05
C TYR A 379 -25.83 -12.55 1.40
N ALA A 380 -26.74 -12.27 2.34
CA ALA A 380 -26.37 -11.80 3.68
C ALA A 380 -25.48 -12.79 4.43
N TRP A 381 -25.79 -14.10 4.35
CA TRP A 381 -24.96 -15.15 4.95
C TRP A 381 -23.55 -15.20 4.34
N ARG A 382 -23.41 -15.08 3.03
CA ARG A 382 -22.12 -15.05 2.35
C ARG A 382 -21.28 -13.83 2.74
N LEU A 383 -21.90 -12.67 2.89
CA LEU A 383 -21.23 -11.47 3.42
C LEU A 383 -20.70 -11.70 4.83
N LEU A 384 -21.49 -12.33 5.70
CA LEU A 384 -21.07 -12.67 7.05
C LEU A 384 -19.92 -13.69 7.04
N CYS A 385 -20.00 -14.72 6.20
CA CYS A 385 -18.90 -15.68 6.00
C CYS A 385 -17.62 -14.99 5.53
N PHE A 386 -17.72 -14.06 4.59
CA PHE A 386 -16.56 -13.29 4.12
C PHE A 386 -15.98 -12.41 5.23
N LEU A 387 -16.81 -11.74 6.02
CA LEU A 387 -16.38 -10.95 7.17
C LEU A 387 -15.54 -11.81 8.15
N VAL A 388 -16.03 -13.00 8.51
CA VAL A 388 -15.33 -13.91 9.42
C VAL A 388 -14.04 -14.44 8.80
N ARG A 389 -14.09 -14.90 7.55
CA ARG A 389 -12.91 -15.41 6.84
C ARG A 389 -11.84 -14.35 6.64
N SER A 390 -12.23 -13.12 6.27
CA SER A 390 -11.30 -12.00 6.12
C SER A 390 -10.70 -11.59 7.46
N SER A 391 -11.48 -11.60 8.57
CA SER A 391 -10.95 -11.34 9.90
C SER A 391 -9.89 -12.38 10.32
N VAL A 392 -10.13 -13.66 10.06
CA VAL A 392 -9.17 -14.73 10.34
C VAL A 392 -7.93 -14.58 9.45
N ALA A 393 -8.09 -14.34 8.15
CA ALA A 393 -7.00 -14.15 7.20
C ALA A 393 -6.14 -12.93 7.60
N GLN A 394 -6.76 -11.77 7.80
CA GLN A 394 -6.07 -10.55 8.25
C GLN A 394 -5.30 -10.77 9.55
N THR A 395 -5.92 -11.42 10.54
CA THR A 395 -5.27 -11.70 11.82
C THR A 395 -4.04 -12.59 11.64
N ARG A 396 -4.12 -13.63 10.79
CA ARG A 396 -3.00 -14.53 10.51
C ARG A 396 -1.86 -13.79 9.78
N LEU A 397 -2.19 -13.06 8.74
CA LEU A 397 -1.24 -12.31 7.94
C LEU A 397 -0.62 -11.16 8.75
N HIS A 398 -1.42 -10.42 9.51
CA HIS A 398 -0.91 -9.35 10.37
C HIS A 398 0.01 -9.85 11.48
N LYS A 399 -0.21 -11.04 12.03
CA LYS A 399 0.73 -11.66 12.97
C LYS A 399 2.09 -11.98 12.35
N ARG A 400 2.14 -12.17 11.02
CA ARG A 400 3.39 -12.44 10.27
C ARG A 400 4.05 -11.16 9.80
N ASN A 401 3.27 -10.25 9.21
CA ASN A 401 3.78 -9.11 8.45
C ASN A 401 3.72 -7.77 9.23
N ARG A 402 2.85 -7.65 10.26
CA ARG A 402 2.61 -6.37 10.96
C ARG A 402 2.30 -5.23 9.99
N TYR A 403 1.09 -5.23 9.39
CA TYR A 403 0.68 -4.18 8.46
C TYR A 403 0.69 -2.80 9.11
N ASP A 404 1.21 -1.80 8.41
CA ASP A 404 1.15 -0.39 8.79
C ASP A 404 -0.25 0.15 8.57
N VAL A 405 -0.82 -0.14 7.38
CA VAL A 405 -2.16 0.32 7.00
C VAL A 405 -2.98 -0.83 6.43
N ILE A 406 -4.25 -0.87 6.79
CA ILE A 406 -5.24 -1.76 6.18
C ILE A 406 -6.27 -0.90 5.46
N HIS A 407 -6.43 -1.11 4.17
CA HIS A 407 -7.35 -0.40 3.29
C HIS A 407 -8.54 -1.30 2.96
N ILE A 408 -9.71 -0.94 3.48
CA ILE A 408 -10.94 -1.71 3.33
C ILE A 408 -11.83 -1.01 2.30
N HIS A 409 -12.18 -1.73 1.24
CA HIS A 409 -13.06 -1.25 0.19
C HIS A 409 -14.51 -1.65 0.50
N ASN A 410 -15.42 -0.68 0.46
CA ASN A 410 -16.85 -1.00 0.51
C ASN A 410 -17.28 -1.55 -0.87
N MET A 411 -18.37 -2.26 -1.06
CA MET A 411 -19.43 -2.70 -0.16
C MET A 411 -19.14 -4.10 0.36
N PRO A 412 -19.45 -4.42 1.61
CA PRO A 412 -20.21 -3.62 2.60
C PRO A 412 -19.31 -2.82 3.55
N ASP A 413 -19.82 -1.69 4.07
CA ASP A 413 -19.10 -0.79 4.98
C ASP A 413 -18.63 -1.47 6.27
N PHE A 414 -19.46 -2.38 6.83
CA PHE A 414 -19.14 -3.11 8.07
C PHE A 414 -17.94 -4.06 7.93
N LEU A 415 -17.40 -4.24 6.72
CA LEU A 415 -16.20 -5.06 6.51
C LEU A 415 -14.98 -4.52 7.28
N VAL A 416 -14.98 -3.25 7.65
CA VAL A 416 -13.94 -2.64 8.50
C VAL A 416 -13.75 -3.37 9.83
N PHE A 417 -14.82 -3.97 10.38
CA PHE A 417 -14.74 -4.69 11.65
C PHE A 417 -13.94 -6.00 11.56
N ALA A 418 -13.70 -6.51 10.34
CA ALA A 418 -12.77 -7.64 10.15
C ALA A 418 -11.34 -7.30 10.60
N ALA A 419 -10.97 -6.02 10.56
CA ALA A 419 -9.64 -5.53 10.92
C ALA A 419 -9.48 -5.15 12.41
N TRP A 420 -10.39 -5.61 13.30
CA TRP A 420 -10.34 -5.28 14.72
C TRP A 420 -9.01 -5.62 15.40
N PHE A 421 -8.45 -6.81 15.10
CA PHE A 421 -7.20 -7.25 15.70
C PHE A 421 -5.99 -6.44 15.19
N PRO A 422 -5.79 -6.25 13.89
CA PRO A 422 -4.77 -5.34 13.38
C PRO A 422 -4.87 -3.94 13.98
N LYS A 423 -6.09 -3.36 14.08
CA LYS A 423 -6.30 -2.03 14.67
C LYS A 423 -5.81 -1.94 16.12
N VAL A 424 -6.23 -2.86 17.00
CA VAL A 424 -5.80 -2.83 18.41
C VAL A 424 -4.32 -3.15 18.59
N THR A 425 -3.64 -3.64 17.57
CA THR A 425 -2.20 -3.92 17.55
C THR A 425 -1.39 -2.87 16.79
N GLY A 426 -2.01 -1.77 16.34
CA GLY A 426 -1.33 -0.57 15.87
C GLY A 426 -1.49 -0.25 14.38
N ALA A 427 -2.11 -1.12 13.57
CA ALA A 427 -2.38 -0.81 12.17
C ALA A 427 -3.41 0.32 12.04
N LYS A 428 -3.20 1.22 11.08
CA LYS A 428 -4.16 2.26 10.71
C LYS A 428 -5.17 1.69 9.71
N LEU A 429 -6.40 2.16 9.78
CA LEU A 429 -7.48 1.66 8.92
C LEU A 429 -8.00 2.75 8.01
N ILE A 430 -8.19 2.42 6.73
CA ILE A 430 -8.88 3.26 5.74
C ILE A 430 -10.17 2.54 5.33
N LEU A 431 -11.28 3.27 5.30
CA LEU A 431 -12.51 2.87 4.62
C LEU A 431 -12.61 3.63 3.29
N ASP A 432 -12.62 2.91 2.18
CA ASP A 432 -12.82 3.49 0.85
C ASP A 432 -14.28 3.30 0.41
N ILE A 433 -15.04 4.39 0.38
CA ILE A 433 -16.45 4.44 -0.01
C ILE A 433 -16.54 4.64 -1.53
N HIS A 434 -16.72 3.52 -2.26
CA HIS A 434 -16.93 3.54 -3.72
C HIS A 434 -18.35 4.00 -4.06
N ASP A 435 -19.34 3.48 -3.30
CA ASP A 435 -20.75 3.79 -3.43
C ASP A 435 -21.38 4.04 -2.07
N VAL A 436 -22.26 5.02 -1.99
CA VAL A 436 -23.00 5.33 -0.76
C VAL A 436 -24.18 4.35 -0.62
N VAL A 437 -23.98 3.36 0.24
CA VAL A 437 -24.87 2.20 0.40
C VAL A 437 -26.32 2.57 0.73
N PRO A 438 -26.62 3.51 1.67
CA PRO A 438 -27.97 3.91 1.99
C PRO A 438 -28.75 4.45 0.78
N GLU A 439 -28.12 5.29 -0.07
CA GLU A 439 -28.69 5.89 -1.26
C GLU A 439 -28.91 4.86 -2.37
N LEU A 440 -27.93 3.97 -2.57
CA LEU A 440 -28.04 2.88 -3.54
C LEU A 440 -29.24 1.96 -3.24
N PHE A 441 -29.44 1.61 -1.97
CA PHE A 441 -30.54 0.73 -1.57
C PHE A 441 -31.86 1.45 -1.40
N ALA A 442 -31.88 2.75 -1.16
CA ALA A 442 -33.11 3.53 -1.07
C ALA A 442 -33.98 3.42 -2.34
N ASN A 443 -33.37 3.23 -3.51
CA ASN A 443 -34.07 3.06 -4.78
C ASN A 443 -34.55 1.63 -5.05
N LYS A 444 -33.98 0.62 -4.39
CA LYS A 444 -34.31 -0.80 -4.63
C LYS A 444 -35.49 -1.32 -3.84
N PHE A 445 -35.95 -0.61 -2.80
CA PHE A 445 -37.00 -1.09 -1.90
C PHE A 445 -38.23 -0.17 -1.90
N HIS A 446 -39.41 -0.74 -2.21
CA HIS A 446 -40.71 -0.06 -2.21
C HIS A 446 -41.62 -0.55 -1.07
N SER A 447 -41.04 -0.90 0.09
CA SER A 447 -41.78 -1.43 1.24
C SER A 447 -41.97 -0.41 2.35
N ARG A 448 -42.98 -0.61 3.23
CA ARG A 448 -43.18 0.22 4.46
C ARG A 448 -41.98 0.22 5.43
N LEU A 449 -41.09 -0.77 5.34
CA LEU A 449 -39.91 -0.89 6.14
C LEU A 449 -38.69 -0.14 5.55
N LYS A 450 -38.83 0.55 4.42
CA LYS A 450 -37.74 1.27 3.71
C LYS A 450 -37.02 2.22 4.64
N THR A 451 -37.75 3.05 5.39
CA THR A 451 -37.15 4.08 6.28
C THR A 451 -36.31 3.45 7.38
N ALA A 452 -36.81 2.38 8.03
CA ALA A 452 -36.07 1.67 9.07
C ALA A 452 -34.79 1.01 8.51
N TYR A 453 -34.89 0.39 7.32
CA TYR A 453 -33.75 -0.26 6.67
C TYR A 453 -32.68 0.75 6.24
N VAL A 454 -33.06 1.87 5.64
CA VAL A 454 -32.12 2.96 5.28
C VAL A 454 -31.51 3.57 6.54
N GLY A 455 -32.29 3.72 7.61
CA GLY A 455 -31.80 4.16 8.92
C GLY A 455 -30.72 3.23 9.49
N LEU A 456 -30.93 1.91 9.39
CA LEU A 456 -29.94 0.91 9.78
C LEU A 456 -28.64 1.00 8.94
N LEU A 457 -28.77 1.16 7.62
CA LEU A 457 -27.62 1.32 6.75
C LEU A 457 -26.81 2.59 7.08
N LYS A 458 -27.48 3.71 7.37
CA LYS A 458 -26.81 4.95 7.84
C LYS A 458 -26.11 4.77 9.18
N ALA A 459 -26.71 4.01 10.10
CA ALA A 459 -26.06 3.69 11.38
C ALA A 459 -24.80 2.82 11.17
N ILE A 460 -24.87 1.82 10.30
CA ILE A 460 -23.70 0.98 9.92
C ILE A 460 -22.61 1.84 9.30
N GLU A 461 -22.93 2.71 8.34
CA GLU A 461 -22.00 3.64 7.70
C GLU A 461 -21.29 4.51 8.75
N LYS A 462 -22.05 5.13 9.66
CA LYS A 462 -21.53 5.98 10.73
C LYS A 462 -20.62 5.22 11.69
N LEU A 463 -21.00 4.01 12.10
CA LEU A 463 -20.17 3.16 12.98
C LEU A 463 -18.89 2.71 12.26
N SER A 464 -18.99 2.36 10.99
CA SER A 464 -17.82 1.97 10.18
C SER A 464 -16.85 3.13 9.99
N ALA A 465 -17.37 4.32 9.68
CA ALA A 465 -16.58 5.54 9.56
C ALA A 465 -15.93 5.95 10.90
N ALA A 466 -16.63 5.77 12.03
CA ALA A 466 -16.08 6.03 13.35
C ALA A 466 -14.96 5.05 13.72
N PHE A 467 -15.06 3.78 13.27
CA PHE A 467 -14.11 2.73 13.60
C PHE A 467 -12.76 2.88 12.91
N VAL A 468 -12.69 3.43 11.69
CA VAL A 468 -11.44 3.58 10.91
C VAL A 468 -10.66 4.84 11.30
N ASP A 469 -9.44 5.00 10.82
CA ASP A 469 -8.60 6.18 11.05
C ASP A 469 -8.79 7.23 9.94
N HIS A 470 -9.14 6.80 8.71
CA HIS A 470 -9.42 7.68 7.58
C HIS A 470 -10.53 7.12 6.69
N VAL A 471 -11.23 8.01 5.99
CA VAL A 471 -12.29 7.68 5.03
C VAL A 471 -11.95 8.29 3.67
N ILE A 472 -11.84 7.47 2.65
CA ILE A 472 -11.76 7.90 1.26
C ILE A 472 -13.15 7.88 0.67
N VAL A 473 -13.54 8.91 -0.07
CA VAL A 473 -14.83 8.99 -0.76
C VAL A 473 -14.60 9.20 -2.25
N SER A 474 -15.36 8.51 -3.07
CA SER A 474 -15.12 8.44 -4.52
C SER A 474 -15.51 9.70 -5.31
N ASN A 475 -16.16 10.70 -4.70
CA ASN A 475 -16.45 11.99 -5.34
C ASN A 475 -16.83 13.09 -4.33
N HIS A 476 -16.78 14.36 -4.76
CA HIS A 476 -17.02 15.53 -3.92
C HIS A 476 -18.49 15.68 -3.44
N LEU A 477 -19.48 15.21 -4.19
CA LEU A 477 -20.88 15.29 -3.75
C LEU A 477 -21.15 14.30 -2.61
N TRP A 478 -20.66 13.09 -2.75
CA TRP A 478 -20.75 12.09 -1.68
C TRP A 478 -19.88 12.46 -0.47
N HIS A 479 -18.73 13.10 -0.69
CA HIS A 479 -17.93 13.62 0.40
C HIS A 479 -18.75 14.58 1.28
N LYS A 480 -19.48 15.55 0.69
CA LYS A 480 -20.37 16.45 1.43
C LYS A 480 -21.43 15.68 2.24
N THR A 481 -21.98 14.61 1.65
CA THR A 481 -22.96 13.75 2.30
C THR A 481 -22.36 12.98 3.50
N ILE A 482 -21.17 12.41 3.34
CA ILE A 482 -20.48 11.65 4.40
C ILE A 482 -20.04 12.57 5.54
N VAL A 483 -19.47 13.74 5.23
CA VAL A 483 -19.08 14.74 6.24
C VAL A 483 -20.27 15.26 7.02
N ALA A 484 -21.41 15.48 6.37
CA ALA A 484 -22.60 15.97 7.04
C ALA A 484 -23.22 14.97 8.04
N ARG A 485 -22.94 13.64 7.93
CA ARG A 485 -23.65 12.65 8.75
C ARG A 485 -22.81 11.58 9.43
N SER A 486 -21.62 11.24 8.92
CA SER A 486 -20.94 10.00 9.30
C SER A 486 -19.50 10.17 9.78
N ALA A 487 -18.73 11.14 9.27
CA ALA A 487 -17.35 11.38 9.66
C ALA A 487 -16.98 12.86 9.62
N PRO A 488 -16.08 13.35 10.48
CA PRO A 488 -15.60 14.73 10.44
C PRO A 488 -14.73 14.97 9.20
N GLU A 489 -14.69 16.22 8.72
CA GLU A 489 -14.06 16.60 7.45
C GLU A 489 -12.57 16.28 7.42
N GLU A 490 -11.84 16.53 8.51
CA GLU A 490 -10.41 16.25 8.65
C GLU A 490 -10.04 14.75 8.54
N LYS A 491 -11.03 13.89 8.68
CA LYS A 491 -10.89 12.43 8.54
C LYS A 491 -11.22 11.95 7.13
N CYS A 492 -11.71 12.81 6.26
CA CYS A 492 -12.22 12.47 4.95
C CYS A 492 -11.34 13.05 3.83
N SER A 493 -11.13 12.29 2.77
CA SER A 493 -10.52 12.76 1.53
C SER A 493 -11.29 12.27 0.31
N VAL A 494 -11.18 13.01 -0.79
CA VAL A 494 -11.79 12.62 -2.06
C VAL A 494 -10.72 12.04 -2.98
N LEU A 495 -10.89 10.79 -3.38
CA LEU A 495 -10.10 10.16 -4.43
C LEU A 495 -11.04 9.59 -5.49
N ILE A 496 -11.15 10.31 -6.60
CA ILE A 496 -12.03 9.95 -7.71
C ILE A 496 -11.50 8.68 -8.39
N ASN A 497 -12.37 7.96 -9.05
CA ASN A 497 -11.98 6.81 -9.85
C ASN A 497 -11.37 7.27 -11.19
N HIS A 498 -10.16 7.84 -11.14
CA HIS A 498 -9.41 8.31 -12.30
C HIS A 498 -9.05 7.16 -13.24
N VAL A 499 -8.99 7.43 -14.54
CA VAL A 499 -8.47 6.45 -15.48
C VAL A 499 -6.97 6.27 -15.29
N ASP A 500 -6.51 5.04 -15.36
CA ASP A 500 -5.09 4.69 -15.29
C ASP A 500 -4.53 4.62 -16.72
N PRO A 501 -3.56 5.47 -17.11
CA PRO A 501 -2.99 5.47 -18.45
C PRO A 501 -2.23 4.20 -18.82
N GLU A 502 -1.71 3.46 -17.83
CA GLU A 502 -1.07 2.17 -18.10
C GLU A 502 -2.08 1.10 -18.50
N MET A 503 -3.25 1.09 -17.84
CA MET A 503 -4.35 0.15 -18.11
C MET A 503 -5.17 0.59 -19.33
N PHE A 504 -5.38 1.89 -19.51
CA PHE A 504 -6.12 2.51 -20.61
C PHE A 504 -5.20 3.33 -21.51
N SER A 505 -4.07 2.73 -21.92
CA SER A 505 -3.20 3.35 -22.93
C SER A 505 -3.97 3.57 -24.24
N ARG A 506 -3.65 4.67 -24.93
CA ARG A 506 -4.32 4.99 -26.19
C ARG A 506 -4.02 3.97 -27.27
N HIS A 507 -5.07 3.37 -27.84
CA HIS A 507 -4.98 2.39 -28.91
C HIS A 507 -5.34 3.02 -30.25
N ALA A 508 -4.70 2.55 -31.32
CA ALA A 508 -5.11 2.87 -32.66
C ALA A 508 -6.41 2.14 -33.01
N ARG A 509 -7.27 2.79 -33.77
CA ARG A 509 -8.45 2.17 -34.35
C ARG A 509 -8.00 1.07 -35.34
N THR A 510 -8.51 -0.12 -35.17
CA THR A 510 -8.19 -1.28 -36.03
C THR A 510 -9.28 -1.60 -37.03
N ARG A 511 -10.47 -1.00 -36.88
CA ARG A 511 -11.64 -1.22 -37.71
C ARG A 511 -11.53 -0.41 -39.02
N THR A 512 -11.87 -1.03 -40.17
CA THR A 512 -11.79 -0.44 -41.52
C THR A 512 -13.15 -0.35 -42.22
N ASP A 513 -14.25 -0.83 -41.57
CA ASP A 513 -15.59 -0.75 -42.12
C ASP A 513 -16.17 0.68 -42.05
N GLU A 514 -17.23 0.93 -42.83
CA GLU A 514 -17.91 2.24 -42.89
C GLU A 514 -19.05 2.39 -41.89
N LYS A 515 -19.18 1.46 -40.91
CA LYS A 515 -20.21 1.54 -39.90
C LYS A 515 -19.89 2.64 -38.89
N PHE A 516 -20.94 3.29 -38.41
CA PHE A 516 -20.83 4.22 -37.29
C PHE A 516 -21.20 3.48 -35.98
N ILE A 517 -20.22 3.19 -35.13
CA ILE A 517 -20.42 2.41 -33.91
C ILE A 517 -20.66 3.33 -32.72
N ILE A 518 -21.85 3.25 -32.15
CA ILE A 518 -22.20 3.84 -30.85
C ILE A 518 -21.97 2.75 -29.80
N LEU A 519 -21.27 3.09 -28.72
CA LEU A 519 -20.83 2.11 -27.72
C LEU A 519 -21.37 2.45 -26.32
N PHE A 520 -21.88 1.43 -25.64
CA PHE A 520 -22.16 1.44 -24.21
C PHE A 520 -21.47 0.24 -23.54
N PRO A 521 -20.44 0.42 -22.71
CA PRO A 521 -19.87 -0.62 -21.87
C PRO A 521 -20.44 -0.53 -20.45
N GLY A 522 -21.05 -1.59 -19.92
CA GLY A 522 -21.47 -1.58 -18.52
C GLY A 522 -22.63 -2.50 -18.14
N SER A 523 -23.06 -2.40 -16.88
CA SER A 523 -24.17 -3.18 -16.35
C SER A 523 -25.52 -2.72 -16.89
N LEU A 524 -26.46 -3.66 -17.00
CA LEU A 524 -27.83 -3.39 -17.46
C LEU A 524 -28.77 -3.09 -16.28
N GLN A 525 -28.32 -2.24 -15.35
CA GLN A 525 -29.14 -1.79 -14.23
C GLN A 525 -30.01 -0.60 -14.68
N TRP A 526 -31.17 -0.45 -14.08
CA TRP A 526 -32.18 0.58 -14.46
C TRP A 526 -31.60 2.02 -14.45
N HIS A 527 -30.80 2.36 -13.46
CA HIS A 527 -30.18 3.70 -13.36
C HIS A 527 -29.18 4.00 -14.50
N GLN A 528 -28.71 2.98 -15.22
CA GLN A 528 -27.81 3.18 -16.36
C GLN A 528 -28.52 3.67 -17.62
N GLY A 529 -29.88 3.58 -17.71
CA GLY A 529 -30.68 4.18 -18.76
C GLY A 529 -30.47 3.58 -20.15
N VAL A 530 -30.09 2.31 -20.27
CA VAL A 530 -29.80 1.66 -21.56
C VAL A 530 -31.05 1.55 -22.43
N ASP A 531 -32.24 1.43 -21.84
CA ASP A 531 -33.52 1.49 -22.52
C ASP A 531 -33.75 2.82 -23.22
N LEU A 532 -33.44 3.96 -22.56
CA LEU A 532 -33.48 5.30 -23.17
C LEU A 532 -32.52 5.40 -24.36
N ALA A 533 -31.32 4.80 -24.24
CA ALA A 533 -30.36 4.76 -25.34
C ALA A 533 -30.84 3.96 -26.53
N ILE A 534 -31.52 2.84 -26.31
CA ILE A 534 -32.13 2.03 -27.40
C ILE A 534 -33.25 2.82 -28.09
N GLU A 535 -34.13 3.50 -27.33
CA GLU A 535 -35.19 4.37 -27.90
C GLU A 535 -34.59 5.56 -28.69
N ALA A 536 -33.54 6.18 -28.17
CA ALA A 536 -32.80 7.26 -28.85
C ALA A 536 -32.18 6.72 -30.15
N PHE A 537 -31.55 5.53 -30.08
CA PHE A 537 -30.91 4.91 -31.23
C PHE A 537 -31.90 4.56 -32.35
N ALA A 538 -33.16 4.20 -32.03
CA ALA A 538 -34.18 4.02 -33.06
C ALA A 538 -34.31 5.24 -33.98
N ARG A 539 -34.36 6.46 -33.40
CA ARG A 539 -34.43 7.72 -34.15
C ARG A 539 -33.16 8.04 -34.91
N VAL A 540 -31.98 7.65 -34.33
CA VAL A 540 -30.68 7.79 -35.00
C VAL A 540 -30.62 6.88 -36.23
N LYS A 541 -31.08 5.63 -36.10
CA LYS A 541 -31.04 4.62 -37.16
C LYS A 541 -31.85 5.02 -38.39
N GLU A 542 -32.98 5.69 -38.20
CA GLU A 542 -33.80 6.24 -39.30
C GLU A 542 -33.01 7.24 -40.17
N LYS A 543 -32.09 8.02 -39.57
CA LYS A 543 -31.31 9.08 -40.26
C LYS A 543 -29.92 8.63 -40.67
N VAL A 544 -29.37 7.61 -40.02
CA VAL A 544 -28.00 7.08 -40.19
C VAL A 544 -28.08 5.56 -40.39
N PRO A 545 -28.36 5.09 -41.63
CA PRO A 545 -28.58 3.67 -41.90
C PRO A 545 -27.40 2.73 -41.57
N ASN A 546 -26.15 3.23 -41.62
CA ASN A 546 -24.93 2.48 -41.28
C ASN A 546 -24.60 2.48 -39.79
N ALA A 547 -25.41 3.13 -38.92
CA ALA A 547 -25.16 3.12 -37.47
C ALA A 547 -25.45 1.75 -36.84
N GLU A 548 -24.62 1.33 -35.93
CA GLU A 548 -24.84 0.17 -35.04
C GLU A 548 -24.66 0.60 -33.56
N PHE A 549 -25.47 0.02 -32.67
CA PHE A 549 -25.34 0.24 -31.23
C PHE A 549 -24.82 -1.02 -30.55
N HIS A 550 -23.59 -0.95 -30.02
CA HIS A 550 -22.93 -2.05 -29.35
C HIS A 550 -23.02 -1.88 -27.83
N ILE A 551 -23.59 -2.88 -27.16
CA ILE A 551 -23.79 -2.92 -25.71
C ILE A 551 -22.95 -4.05 -25.15
N TYR A 552 -21.81 -3.70 -24.54
CA TYR A 552 -20.95 -4.67 -23.85
C TYR A 552 -21.44 -4.84 -22.43
N CYS A 553 -22.02 -6.00 -22.12
CA CYS A 553 -22.68 -6.24 -20.83
C CYS A 553 -22.53 -7.67 -20.34
N GLY A 554 -22.55 -7.82 -19.00
CA GLY A 554 -22.69 -9.12 -18.35
C GLY A 554 -24.11 -9.68 -18.48
N SER A 555 -24.27 -10.96 -18.19
CA SER A 555 -25.57 -11.61 -18.12
C SER A 555 -26.39 -11.11 -16.91
N GLY A 556 -27.68 -10.93 -17.05
CA GLY A 556 -28.61 -10.53 -15.99
C GLY A 556 -29.10 -9.07 -16.09
N GLY A 557 -29.65 -8.54 -14.99
CA GLY A 557 -30.31 -7.23 -15.00
C GLY A 557 -31.54 -7.19 -15.94
N MET A 558 -31.71 -6.08 -16.64
CA MET A 558 -32.83 -5.85 -17.57
C MET A 558 -32.61 -6.46 -18.97
N GLN A 559 -31.62 -7.34 -19.17
CA GLN A 559 -31.26 -7.83 -20.51
C GLN A 559 -32.45 -8.42 -21.29
N GLY A 560 -33.36 -9.18 -20.64
CA GLY A 560 -34.55 -9.72 -21.26
C GLY A 560 -35.51 -8.64 -21.76
N GLU A 561 -35.78 -7.64 -20.96
CA GLU A 561 -36.64 -6.51 -21.26
C GLU A 561 -36.07 -5.63 -22.40
N LEU A 562 -34.75 -5.39 -22.33
CA LEU A 562 -34.05 -4.61 -23.36
C LEU A 562 -34.05 -5.33 -24.72
N ARG A 563 -33.90 -6.66 -24.76
CA ARG A 563 -34.01 -7.44 -25.98
C ARG A 563 -35.43 -7.41 -26.54
N GLN A 564 -36.48 -7.40 -25.69
CA GLN A 564 -37.84 -7.22 -26.11
C GLN A 564 -38.11 -5.83 -26.70
N LEU A 565 -37.50 -4.78 -26.09
CA LEU A 565 -37.53 -3.41 -26.58
C LEU A 565 -36.92 -3.31 -27.98
N VAL A 566 -35.71 -3.90 -28.18
CA VAL A 566 -35.03 -3.96 -29.50
C VAL A 566 -35.95 -4.60 -30.58
N ARG A 567 -36.62 -5.72 -30.26
CA ARG A 567 -37.55 -6.38 -31.19
C ARG A 567 -38.76 -5.49 -31.52
N ARG A 568 -39.36 -4.86 -30.51
CA ARG A 568 -40.49 -3.96 -30.70
C ARG A 568 -40.18 -2.78 -31.63
N LEU A 569 -38.93 -2.31 -31.60
CA LEU A 569 -38.45 -1.20 -32.40
C LEU A 569 -37.81 -1.64 -33.74
N GLY A 570 -37.79 -2.94 -34.06
CA GLY A 570 -37.23 -3.47 -35.31
C GLY A 570 -35.71 -3.28 -35.45
N LEU A 571 -34.95 -3.28 -34.33
CA LEU A 571 -33.53 -2.94 -34.31
C LEU A 571 -32.61 -4.16 -34.20
N GLU A 572 -33.11 -5.40 -34.36
CA GLU A 572 -32.33 -6.63 -34.10
C GLU A 572 -31.07 -6.76 -34.96
N GLY A 573 -31.06 -6.17 -36.17
CA GLY A 573 -29.89 -6.15 -37.04
C GLY A 573 -28.85 -5.09 -36.68
N SER A 574 -29.16 -4.12 -35.78
CA SER A 574 -28.36 -2.92 -35.55
C SER A 574 -27.97 -2.71 -34.08
N VAL A 575 -28.68 -3.35 -33.14
CA VAL A 575 -28.35 -3.35 -31.71
C VAL A 575 -27.74 -4.69 -31.33
N ARG A 576 -26.49 -4.67 -30.84
CA ARG A 576 -25.75 -5.87 -30.49
C ARG A 576 -25.48 -5.95 -29.00
N PHE A 577 -25.93 -7.00 -28.32
CA PHE A 577 -25.59 -7.34 -26.96
C PHE A 577 -24.35 -8.26 -26.97
N ILE A 578 -23.22 -7.77 -26.58
CA ILE A 578 -21.93 -8.43 -26.63
C ILE A 578 -21.49 -8.77 -25.20
N ALA A 579 -20.89 -9.95 -25.02
CA ALA A 579 -20.36 -10.35 -23.72
C ALA A 579 -19.21 -9.42 -23.28
N VAL A 580 -19.08 -9.24 -21.97
CA VAL A 580 -17.98 -8.46 -21.39
C VAL A 580 -16.65 -9.13 -21.75
N VAL A 581 -15.73 -8.33 -22.27
CA VAL A 581 -14.35 -8.73 -22.53
C VAL A 581 -13.48 -8.56 -21.29
N PRO A 582 -12.32 -9.22 -21.19
CA PRO A 582 -11.31 -8.91 -20.20
C PRO A 582 -10.96 -7.42 -20.21
N LEU A 583 -10.57 -6.91 -19.05
CA LEU A 583 -10.36 -5.47 -18.84
C LEU A 583 -9.28 -4.89 -19.74
N ASP A 584 -8.21 -5.64 -19.96
CA ASP A 584 -7.08 -5.30 -20.84
C ASP A 584 -7.47 -5.17 -22.32
N GLN A 585 -8.58 -5.78 -22.73
CA GLN A 585 -9.12 -5.68 -24.09
C GLN A 585 -10.11 -4.51 -24.27
N MET A 586 -10.65 -3.97 -23.17
CA MET A 586 -11.63 -2.91 -23.22
C MET A 586 -11.12 -1.61 -23.91
N PRO A 587 -9.86 -1.18 -23.71
CA PRO A 587 -9.33 -0.01 -24.42
C PRO A 587 -9.42 -0.14 -25.94
N GLN A 588 -9.10 -1.31 -26.51
CA GLN A 588 -9.20 -1.56 -27.96
C GLN A 588 -10.66 -1.55 -28.44
N VAL A 589 -11.60 -2.09 -27.63
CA VAL A 589 -13.04 -2.04 -27.93
C VAL A 589 -13.50 -0.58 -27.99
N ILE A 590 -13.10 0.25 -27.04
CA ILE A 590 -13.43 1.68 -26.99
C ILE A 590 -12.80 2.42 -28.16
N ALA A 591 -11.53 2.18 -28.48
CA ALA A 591 -10.82 2.81 -29.61
C ALA A 591 -11.49 2.54 -30.97
N ASN A 592 -12.21 1.43 -31.08
CA ASN A 592 -12.97 1.05 -32.27
C ASN A 592 -14.40 1.66 -32.33
N ALA A 593 -14.82 2.41 -31.32
CA ALA A 593 -16.10 3.12 -31.32
C ALA A 593 -15.96 4.51 -31.97
N ASP A 594 -17.05 5.03 -32.53
CA ASP A 594 -17.15 6.36 -33.08
C ASP A 594 -17.79 7.34 -32.09
N LEU A 595 -18.59 6.83 -31.15
CA LEU A 595 -19.30 7.61 -30.13
C LEU A 595 -19.53 6.76 -28.87
N GLY A 596 -19.16 7.29 -27.73
CA GLY A 596 -19.49 6.75 -26.42
C GLY A 596 -20.81 7.35 -25.90
N VAL A 597 -21.67 6.51 -25.28
CA VAL A 597 -22.91 7.00 -24.68
C VAL A 597 -23.01 6.63 -23.20
N VAL A 598 -23.43 7.61 -22.38
CA VAL A 598 -23.60 7.44 -20.94
C VAL A 598 -24.99 7.95 -20.52
N PRO A 599 -26.06 7.14 -20.74
CA PRO A 599 -27.46 7.55 -20.65
C PRO A 599 -28.04 7.48 -19.22
N LYS A 600 -27.21 7.73 -18.23
CA LYS A 600 -27.51 7.57 -16.81
C LYS A 600 -28.73 8.39 -16.37
N ARG A 601 -29.63 7.78 -15.57
CA ARG A 601 -30.77 8.48 -14.98
C ARG A 601 -30.34 9.35 -13.81
N ALA A 602 -30.95 10.53 -13.70
CA ALA A 602 -30.75 11.45 -12.57
C ALA A 602 -31.65 11.07 -11.38
N ASP A 603 -31.59 9.82 -10.95
CA ASP A 603 -32.26 9.36 -9.72
C ASP A 603 -31.43 9.68 -8.47
N SER A 604 -31.85 9.26 -7.28
CA SER A 604 -31.16 9.57 -6.02
C SER A 604 -29.74 9.03 -5.94
N PHE A 605 -29.39 8.00 -6.72
CA PHE A 605 -28.04 7.44 -6.80
C PHE A 605 -27.32 7.90 -8.07
N GLY A 606 -27.93 7.71 -9.24
CA GLY A 606 -27.31 8.01 -10.53
C GLY A 606 -26.95 9.48 -10.71
N ASN A 607 -27.69 10.40 -10.05
CA ASN A 607 -27.43 11.82 -10.11
C ASN A 607 -26.12 12.24 -9.42
N GLU A 608 -25.60 11.41 -8.51
CA GLU A 608 -24.40 11.69 -7.72
C GLU A 608 -23.29 10.62 -7.87
N ALA A 609 -23.54 9.51 -8.58
CA ALA A 609 -22.56 8.49 -8.87
C ALA A 609 -21.66 8.90 -10.04
N TYR A 610 -20.36 8.97 -9.82
CA TYR A 610 -19.37 9.36 -10.85
C TYR A 610 -19.30 8.37 -12.02
N SER A 611 -19.27 8.87 -13.25
CA SER A 611 -19.28 8.05 -14.46
C SER A 611 -17.86 7.78 -14.98
N THR A 612 -17.20 6.74 -14.51
CA THR A 612 -15.84 6.37 -14.97
C THR A 612 -15.72 6.15 -16.46
N LYS A 613 -16.80 5.67 -17.09
CA LYS A 613 -16.90 5.43 -18.54
C LYS A 613 -16.58 6.68 -19.38
N ILE A 614 -16.95 7.86 -18.89
CA ILE A 614 -16.65 9.13 -19.59
C ILE A 614 -15.13 9.27 -19.74
N MET A 615 -14.39 9.07 -18.68
CA MET A 615 -12.93 9.13 -18.70
C MET A 615 -12.30 8.01 -19.55
N GLU A 616 -12.88 6.82 -19.53
CA GLU A 616 -12.45 5.66 -20.33
C GLU A 616 -12.60 5.96 -21.84
N PHE A 617 -13.74 6.53 -22.27
CA PHE A 617 -13.92 6.96 -23.65
C PHE A 617 -12.93 8.07 -24.06
N MET A 618 -12.82 9.09 -23.23
CA MET A 618 -11.90 10.22 -23.46
C MET A 618 -10.45 9.77 -23.57
N SER A 619 -10.03 8.76 -22.78
CA SER A 619 -8.66 8.22 -22.82
C SER A 619 -8.28 7.63 -24.18
N GLN A 620 -9.29 7.13 -24.93
CA GLN A 620 -9.13 6.60 -26.29
C GLN A 620 -9.37 7.68 -27.37
N GLY A 621 -9.71 8.91 -26.99
CA GLY A 621 -10.05 9.98 -27.92
C GLY A 621 -11.43 9.75 -28.58
N VAL A 622 -12.35 9.09 -27.91
CA VAL A 622 -13.72 8.86 -28.37
C VAL A 622 -14.64 9.93 -27.79
N PRO A 623 -15.39 10.68 -28.59
CA PRO A 623 -16.34 11.69 -28.13
C PRO A 623 -17.46 11.04 -27.30
N VAL A 624 -17.99 11.78 -26.32
CA VAL A 624 -18.99 11.27 -25.37
C VAL A 624 -20.27 12.11 -25.40
N VAL A 625 -21.40 11.43 -25.53
CA VAL A 625 -22.74 11.97 -25.26
C VAL A 625 -23.20 11.42 -23.90
N ALA A 626 -23.48 12.30 -22.94
CA ALA A 626 -23.86 11.89 -21.58
C ALA A 626 -25.07 12.64 -21.04
N SER A 627 -25.79 12.01 -20.13
CA SER A 627 -26.86 12.65 -19.37
C SER A 627 -26.30 13.78 -18.52
N ARG A 628 -26.92 14.94 -18.50
CA ARG A 628 -26.61 16.04 -17.59
C ARG A 628 -27.09 15.69 -16.16
N THR A 629 -26.26 14.98 -15.42
CA THR A 629 -26.48 14.71 -13.98
C THR A 629 -25.71 15.73 -13.15
N LYS A 630 -26.04 15.85 -11.84
CA LYS A 630 -25.31 16.78 -10.95
C LYS A 630 -23.82 16.49 -10.92
N ILE A 631 -23.45 15.21 -10.84
CA ILE A 631 -22.04 14.81 -10.73
C ILE A 631 -21.27 14.99 -12.03
N ASP A 632 -21.90 14.60 -13.17
CA ASP A 632 -21.19 14.70 -14.45
C ASP A 632 -21.04 16.16 -14.88
N ALA A 633 -22.05 17.03 -14.62
CA ALA A 633 -21.94 18.46 -14.81
C ALA A 633 -21.04 19.19 -13.78
N PHE A 634 -20.71 18.56 -12.66
CA PHE A 634 -19.75 19.09 -11.70
C PHE A 634 -18.29 18.89 -12.16
N TYR A 635 -18.01 17.76 -12.83
CA TYR A 635 -16.65 17.43 -13.27
C TYR A 635 -16.35 17.77 -14.73
N PHE A 636 -17.36 17.79 -15.59
CA PHE A 636 -17.18 17.97 -17.03
C PHE A 636 -17.95 19.18 -17.53
N GLU A 637 -17.28 20.02 -18.32
CA GLU A 637 -17.88 21.17 -18.98
C GLU A 637 -18.50 20.78 -20.32
N GLU A 638 -19.42 21.62 -20.79
CA GLU A 638 -19.91 21.54 -22.17
C GLU A 638 -18.75 21.76 -23.15
N GLY A 639 -18.63 20.91 -24.15
CA GLY A 639 -17.49 20.95 -25.10
C GLY A 639 -16.36 19.97 -24.74
N ILE A 640 -16.37 19.37 -23.51
CA ILE A 640 -15.59 18.18 -23.17
C ILE A 640 -16.48 16.95 -23.30
N VAL A 641 -17.73 17.08 -22.85
CA VAL A 641 -18.81 16.10 -22.98
C VAL A 641 -20.01 16.81 -23.63
N HIS A 642 -20.65 16.18 -24.61
CA HIS A 642 -21.89 16.72 -25.17
C HIS A 642 -23.08 16.22 -24.35
N PHE A 643 -23.70 17.14 -23.58
CA PHE A 643 -24.75 16.79 -22.63
C PHE A 643 -26.16 16.80 -23.24
N PHE A 644 -27.02 15.92 -22.75
CA PHE A 644 -28.45 15.93 -22.97
C PHE A 644 -29.24 15.87 -21.67
N GLN A 645 -30.52 16.26 -21.70
CA GLN A 645 -31.39 16.21 -20.52
C GLN A 645 -31.62 14.76 -20.08
N SER A 646 -31.26 14.42 -18.83
CA SER A 646 -31.41 13.07 -18.29
C SER A 646 -32.88 12.60 -18.33
N GLY A 647 -33.09 11.35 -18.78
CA GLY A 647 -34.43 10.76 -18.92
C GLY A 647 -35.13 11.07 -20.23
N ASP A 648 -34.59 11.92 -21.09
CA ASP A 648 -35.17 12.31 -22.36
C ASP A 648 -34.48 11.60 -23.55
N SER A 649 -35.11 10.57 -24.09
CA SER A 649 -34.63 9.81 -25.26
C SER A 649 -34.60 10.64 -26.55
N GLN A 650 -35.44 11.69 -26.67
CA GLN A 650 -35.46 12.56 -27.84
C GLN A 650 -34.28 13.54 -27.81
N ALA A 651 -34.05 14.17 -26.66
CA ALA A 651 -32.86 15.01 -26.45
C ALA A 651 -31.55 14.23 -26.63
N MET A 652 -31.53 12.95 -26.19
CA MET A 652 -30.41 12.06 -26.41
C MET A 652 -30.16 11.75 -27.88
N ALA A 653 -31.24 11.43 -28.62
CA ALA A 653 -31.15 11.17 -30.06
C ALA A 653 -30.65 12.40 -30.83
N LYS A 654 -31.10 13.61 -30.45
CA LYS A 654 -30.61 14.87 -31.02
C LYS A 654 -29.11 15.05 -30.75
N ALA A 655 -28.67 14.90 -29.50
CA ALA A 655 -27.26 15.02 -29.12
C ALA A 655 -26.35 14.01 -29.85
N MET A 656 -26.82 12.77 -30.03
CA MET A 656 -26.11 11.78 -30.86
C MET A 656 -25.99 12.26 -32.31
N LEU A 657 -27.08 12.74 -32.91
CA LEU A 657 -27.10 13.21 -34.29
C LEU A 657 -26.21 14.49 -34.49
N ASP A 658 -26.20 15.38 -33.52
CA ASP A 658 -25.31 16.56 -33.54
C ASP A 658 -23.86 16.13 -33.69
N VAL A 659 -23.41 15.13 -32.91
CA VAL A 659 -22.04 14.60 -32.98
C VAL A 659 -21.81 13.77 -34.25
N ILE A 660 -22.78 12.98 -34.71
CA ILE A 660 -22.68 12.18 -35.94
C ILE A 660 -22.53 13.07 -37.18
N ASN A 661 -23.32 14.14 -37.27
CA ASN A 661 -23.41 14.98 -38.46
C ASN A 661 -22.32 16.09 -38.53
N SER A 662 -21.59 16.36 -37.44
CA SER A 662 -20.56 17.36 -37.37
C SER A 662 -19.18 16.76 -37.08
N ASN A 663 -18.31 16.70 -38.07
CA ASN A 663 -16.92 16.24 -37.87
C ASN A 663 -16.18 17.18 -36.92
N ASP A 664 -16.34 18.50 -37.07
CA ASP A 664 -15.67 19.51 -36.23
C ASP A 664 -16.06 19.34 -34.77
N LEU A 665 -17.35 19.11 -34.45
CA LEU A 665 -17.81 18.83 -33.08
C LEU A 665 -17.21 17.54 -32.56
N ARG A 666 -17.21 16.48 -33.38
CA ARG A 666 -16.67 15.16 -33.00
C ARG A 666 -15.17 15.25 -32.69
N GLU A 667 -14.39 15.88 -33.54
CA GLU A 667 -12.96 16.07 -33.36
C GLU A 667 -12.65 16.97 -32.15
N SER A 668 -13.40 18.06 -31.99
CA SER A 668 -13.25 18.97 -30.85
C SER A 668 -13.52 18.25 -29.51
N LEU A 669 -14.61 17.48 -29.39
CA LEU A 669 -14.93 16.71 -28.19
C LEU A 669 -13.86 15.65 -27.89
N ALA A 670 -13.41 14.94 -28.93
CA ALA A 670 -12.37 13.90 -28.79
C ALA A 670 -11.03 14.50 -28.30
N MET A 671 -10.62 15.63 -28.90
CA MET A 671 -9.37 16.31 -28.54
C MET A 671 -9.43 16.90 -27.13
N ARG A 672 -10.48 17.66 -26.80
CA ARG A 672 -10.64 18.28 -25.47
C ARG A 672 -10.81 17.23 -24.37
N GLY A 673 -11.56 16.16 -24.64
CA GLY A 673 -11.71 15.03 -23.72
C GLY A 673 -10.37 14.34 -23.43
N TYR A 674 -9.57 14.09 -24.46
CA TYR A 674 -8.25 13.48 -24.30
C TYR A 674 -7.27 14.36 -23.51
N GLU A 675 -7.25 15.68 -23.78
CA GLU A 675 -6.43 16.62 -23.00
C GLU A 675 -6.89 16.70 -21.53
N TYR A 676 -8.21 16.68 -21.29
CA TYR A 676 -8.74 16.62 -19.92
C TYR A 676 -8.24 15.37 -19.16
N VAL A 677 -8.24 14.19 -19.79
CA VAL A 677 -7.74 12.96 -19.18
C VAL A 677 -6.27 13.05 -18.83
N LYS A 678 -5.43 13.63 -19.67
CA LYS A 678 -4.00 13.81 -19.38
C LYS A 678 -3.76 14.58 -18.08
N LEU A 679 -4.58 15.60 -17.80
CA LEU A 679 -4.48 16.43 -16.59
C LEU A 679 -5.11 15.75 -15.36
N HIS A 680 -6.08 14.85 -15.57
CA HIS A 680 -6.87 14.22 -14.51
C HIS A 680 -6.71 12.71 -14.46
N SER A 681 -5.60 12.15 -14.96
CA SER A 681 -5.29 10.72 -14.89
C SER A 681 -4.80 10.30 -13.51
N TRP A 682 -4.75 8.98 -13.30
CA TRP A 682 -4.18 8.42 -12.08
C TRP A 682 -2.71 8.81 -11.87
N ASP A 683 -1.92 8.89 -12.94
CA ASP A 683 -0.52 9.29 -12.85
C ASP A 683 -0.33 10.68 -12.22
N GLN A 684 -1.25 11.61 -12.49
CA GLN A 684 -1.23 12.94 -11.88
C GLN A 684 -1.71 12.92 -10.42
N LYS A 685 -2.61 11.99 -10.07
CA LYS A 685 -3.32 11.97 -8.79
C LYS A 685 -2.83 10.91 -7.80
N LYS A 686 -2.04 9.94 -8.24
CA LYS A 686 -1.52 8.86 -7.38
C LYS A 686 -0.69 9.37 -6.20
N LYS A 687 -0.05 10.54 -6.35
CA LYS A 687 0.72 11.16 -5.26
C LYS A 687 -0.15 11.48 -4.05
N GLU A 688 -1.38 11.95 -4.24
CA GLU A 688 -2.32 12.24 -3.14
C GLU A 688 -2.62 10.97 -2.31
N TYR A 689 -2.78 9.83 -2.98
CA TYR A 689 -2.97 8.55 -2.31
C TYR A 689 -1.70 8.09 -1.57
N LEU A 690 -0.54 8.20 -2.19
CA LEU A 690 0.73 7.81 -1.60
C LEU A 690 1.05 8.67 -0.36
N ASP A 691 0.84 9.99 -0.45
CA ASP A 691 1.03 10.93 0.67
C ASP A 691 0.07 10.60 1.84
N LEU A 692 -1.19 10.21 1.55
CA LEU A 692 -2.14 9.76 2.56
C LEU A 692 -1.63 8.51 3.29
N ILE A 693 -1.17 7.50 2.55
CA ILE A 693 -0.62 6.27 3.14
C ILE A 693 0.58 6.59 4.03
N ASP A 694 1.47 7.46 3.56
CA ASP A 694 2.65 7.85 4.30
C ASP A 694 2.29 8.63 5.58
N SER A 695 1.33 9.54 5.51
CA SER A 695 0.87 10.30 6.68
C SER A 695 0.25 9.43 7.77
N LEU A 696 -0.50 8.40 7.38
CA LEU A 696 -1.13 7.46 8.32
C LEU A 696 -0.11 6.50 8.95
N SER A 697 0.93 6.11 8.21
CA SER A 697 1.90 5.10 8.65
C SER A 697 3.09 5.67 9.43
N THR A 698 3.29 6.98 9.43
CA THR A 698 4.43 7.61 10.11
C THR A 698 4.03 8.05 11.51
N GLU A 699 4.35 7.26 12.54
CA GLU A 699 4.38 7.74 13.92
C GLU A 699 5.67 8.55 14.14
N ILE A 700 5.65 9.85 13.82
CA ILE A 700 6.77 10.73 14.08
C ILE A 700 6.82 11.06 15.58
N PHE A 701 7.99 10.85 16.19
CA PHE A 701 8.29 11.31 17.53
C PHE A 701 8.54 12.83 17.45
N THR A 702 7.55 13.65 17.81
CA THR A 702 7.78 15.07 18.08
C THR A 702 8.29 15.19 19.51
N ASP A 703 9.44 15.82 19.71
CA ASP A 703 9.98 16.16 21.03
C ASP A 703 8.93 16.95 21.80
N VAL A 704 8.36 16.33 22.82
CA VAL A 704 7.61 17.03 23.84
C VAL A 704 8.68 17.70 24.72
N GLN A 705 8.85 19.02 24.60
CA GLN A 705 9.70 19.79 25.50
C GLN A 705 9.30 19.50 26.96
N PRO A 706 10.24 19.33 27.90
CA PRO A 706 9.93 19.05 29.29
C PRO A 706 9.40 20.31 30.01
N GLY A 707 8.31 20.87 29.54
CA GLY A 707 7.69 22.09 30.08
C GLY A 707 6.16 22.11 30.03
N ASP A 708 5.53 21.23 29.23
CA ASP A 708 4.09 21.32 28.95
C ASP A 708 3.19 20.40 29.80
N VAL A 709 3.65 19.95 30.95
CA VAL A 709 2.78 19.29 31.94
C VAL A 709 2.49 20.29 33.07
N GLN A 710 1.72 21.32 32.78
CA GLN A 710 0.96 22.03 33.79
C GLN A 710 -0.47 21.52 33.80
N LEU A 711 -0.80 20.73 34.81
CA LEU A 711 -2.13 20.48 35.27
C LEU A 711 -2.66 21.81 35.85
N ALA A 712 -3.61 22.45 35.18
CA ALA A 712 -4.40 23.54 35.75
C ALA A 712 -5.88 23.15 35.81
N PRO A 713 -6.55 23.34 36.92
CA PRO A 713 -7.99 23.14 37.05
C PRO A 713 -8.75 24.38 36.61
N GLY A 714 -9.79 24.15 35.82
CA GLY A 714 -11.02 24.92 35.74
C GLY A 714 -10.96 26.42 35.53
N SER A 715 -11.38 26.90 34.35
CA SER A 715 -12.33 28.01 34.25
C SER A 715 -12.93 28.08 32.84
N MET A 716 -14.24 27.95 32.76
CA MET A 716 -15.06 28.37 31.62
C MET A 716 -14.98 29.90 31.49
N SER A 717 -14.68 30.43 30.29
CA SER A 717 -15.24 31.73 29.89
C SER A 717 -15.12 31.92 28.37
N ALA A 718 -16.32 32.09 27.77
CA ALA A 718 -16.70 32.97 26.65
C ALA A 718 -15.86 33.00 25.36
N ILE A 719 -16.49 32.49 24.31
CA ILE A 719 -16.18 32.70 22.89
C ILE A 719 -16.72 34.09 22.48
N PRO A 720 -15.98 34.95 21.75
CA PRO A 720 -16.56 36.01 20.95
C PRO A 720 -16.92 35.49 19.54
N ARG A 721 -18.14 35.84 19.12
CA ARG A 721 -18.65 35.67 17.76
C ARG A 721 -18.13 36.78 16.86
N GLU A 722 -18.04 36.43 15.57
CA GLU A 722 -18.05 37.26 14.36
C GLU A 722 -16.73 37.80 13.82
N SER A 723 -16.33 37.23 12.66
CA SER A 723 -16.00 38.04 11.48
C SER A 723 -16.10 37.21 10.21
N HIS A 724 -16.71 37.81 9.21
CA HIS A 724 -17.06 37.33 7.88
C HIS A 724 -15.97 36.51 7.16
N MET A 725 -16.29 35.27 6.79
CA MET A 725 -15.56 34.52 5.75
C MET A 725 -16.21 34.79 4.39
N GLN A 726 -15.48 35.42 3.49
CA GLN A 726 -15.75 35.40 2.05
C GLN A 726 -15.56 33.97 1.50
N PRO A 727 -16.32 33.54 0.49
CA PRO A 727 -16.16 32.22 -0.10
C PRO A 727 -14.80 32.12 -0.84
N ILE A 728 -14.02 31.13 -0.47
CA ILE A 728 -12.78 30.77 -1.17
C ILE A 728 -13.19 30.25 -2.55
N ALA A 729 -12.73 30.93 -3.59
CA ALA A 729 -12.93 30.52 -4.97
C ALA A 729 -12.19 29.19 -5.23
N ASP A 730 -12.92 28.25 -5.82
CA ASP A 730 -12.47 26.92 -6.18
C ASP A 730 -11.24 27.00 -7.12
N PRO A 731 -10.06 26.43 -6.76
CA PRO A 731 -8.85 26.49 -7.59
C PRO A 731 -9.05 25.91 -9.01
N LEU A 732 -9.98 24.95 -9.16
CA LEU A 732 -10.32 24.34 -10.46
C LEU A 732 -10.95 25.31 -11.46
N ARG A 733 -11.65 26.35 -11.00
CA ARG A 733 -12.23 27.37 -11.91
C ARG A 733 -11.19 28.35 -12.45
N GLN A 734 -10.10 28.61 -11.71
CA GLN A 734 -9.06 29.52 -12.17
C GLN A 734 -8.13 28.91 -13.23
N GLU A 735 -7.83 27.61 -13.15
CA GLU A 735 -6.97 26.95 -14.13
C GLU A 735 -7.65 26.75 -15.50
N VAL A 736 -8.96 26.46 -15.51
CA VAL A 736 -9.72 26.28 -16.77
C VAL A 736 -9.97 27.61 -17.47
N GLY A 737 -10.20 28.68 -16.72
CA GLY A 737 -10.33 30.04 -17.28
C GLY A 737 -9.04 30.53 -17.93
N ALA A 738 -7.88 30.20 -17.38
CA ALA A 738 -6.58 30.59 -17.94
C ALA A 738 -6.24 29.83 -19.23
N LEU A 739 -6.79 28.62 -19.43
CA LEU A 739 -6.60 27.84 -20.66
C LEU A 739 -7.47 28.37 -21.82
N ALA A 740 -8.69 28.81 -21.53
CA ALA A 740 -9.59 29.40 -22.53
C ALA A 740 -9.02 30.68 -23.10
N VAL A 741 -8.46 31.57 -22.26
CA VAL A 741 -7.83 32.83 -22.70
C VAL A 741 -6.58 32.61 -23.56
N ARG A 742 -5.81 31.53 -23.32
CA ARG A 742 -4.63 31.18 -24.13
C ARG A 742 -4.96 30.58 -25.49
N LEU A 743 -6.16 30.08 -25.69
CA LEU A 743 -6.59 29.52 -26.99
C LEU A 743 -7.23 30.59 -27.90
N GLU A 744 -7.83 31.62 -27.34
CA GLU A 744 -8.34 32.78 -28.13
C GLU A 744 -7.21 33.63 -28.67
N ASP A 745 -6.09 33.80 -27.96
CA ASP A 745 -4.92 34.58 -28.43
C ASP A 745 -4.14 33.89 -29.57
N ARG A 746 -4.32 32.61 -29.83
CA ARG A 746 -3.69 31.91 -30.97
C ARG A 746 -4.51 31.96 -32.26
N SER A 747 -5.78 32.29 -32.19
CA SER A 747 -6.63 32.43 -33.40
C SER A 747 -6.54 33.79 -34.07
N SER A 748 -5.96 34.82 -33.42
CA SER A 748 -5.81 36.17 -33.94
C SER A 748 -4.48 36.46 -34.64
N VAL A 749 -3.54 35.49 -34.70
CA VAL A 749 -2.21 35.69 -35.31
C VAL A 749 -2.08 35.10 -36.74
N SER A 750 -3.12 34.41 -37.26
CA SER A 750 -3.05 33.80 -38.61
C SER A 750 -3.65 34.63 -39.76
N SER A 751 -3.94 35.94 -39.56
CA SER A 751 -4.53 36.80 -40.60
C SER A 751 -3.64 37.94 -41.07
N LEU A 752 -2.32 37.89 -40.89
CA LEU A 752 -1.38 38.93 -41.31
C LEU A 752 -0.14 38.38 -42.04
N GLU A 753 -0.32 37.43 -42.97
CA GLU A 753 0.68 37.16 -44.01
C GLU A 753 0.00 36.74 -45.31
N SER A 754 -0.54 37.73 -46.01
CA SER A 754 -0.74 37.71 -47.46
C SER A 754 -0.96 39.13 -47.98
N ARG A 755 0.15 39.89 -48.12
CA ARG A 755 0.37 40.93 -49.16
C ARG A 755 1.85 41.06 -49.43
#